data_e1ebf86e4e7d875ae62e152064646f41
#
_entry.id   e1ebf86e4e7d875ae62e152064646f41
#
_cell.length_a   1.000
_cell.length_b   1.000
_cell.length_c   1.000
_cell.angle_alpha   90.00
_cell.angle_beta   90.00
_cell.angle_gamma   90.00
#
_symmetry.space_group_name_H-M   'P 1'
#
loop_
_entity.id
_entity.type
_entity.pdbx_description
1 polymer ?
#
loop_
_entity_poly.entity_id
_entity_poly.type
_entity_poly.pdbx_seq_one_letter_code
_entity_poly.pdbx_strand_id
1 'polypeptide(L)'
;MPDTPTPFSELDDLIAIPRLGGLVLSPDGRRAVLTVTTLDAARTRYRHALWVVPAAGGGVPQRLTRSARSEAGAAFTADGDLLFVSSRPDADDADAKEAAQLWILPAAGGEARAITRLAGGVDGIAAVARDASTVVVQAPLLPGSGSLEADAVARRKRADLQVNAILHESYPVRYWDHDLGPDEPHLLAIDLADALVEEPARPTAADAAAALAAEAESEDGGSAASAPAATALPYPTSLPRPRDLTPRPGRTLDHAAAAISPDGRTLVVAVGVEERRGHRQALVSIDVATGERTTLLDLPDADVESPAVSPDGALLAYIRTDRATPAGPTQQEIWVSALDGSDARRVAADWDRWPSSLQFDADSEALVVTADQDGRGPVFRLGLDGSVTQLTTDDHSYTDVRVDRETGDVLALRSSWMAPAHPVRVSAADGSVTALATPAPLPATTGTMTEVETTAADGARVRGWLLLPEGASAEAPAPLLLWIHGGPLNSWNAWSWRWTPQVMVARGYAVLLPDPALSTGYGLDFIARGWDAWGEAPFTDLMSITDAVEARADIDETRTAAMGGSFGGYMANWVAGHTDRFRAIVSHASLWALDQFGPTTDSSQYWQSIFSAEGLDRNSPHHAVRDIVTPMLVIHGDRDYRVPVGESLRLWSELAEHHAADDGTTPHRFLVFPDENHWILKPQQSVVWYRTVLAFLDQHVHGKDWVRPEVLG
;
A
#
# COMPACT_ATOMS: atom_id res chain seq x y z
N MET A 1 25.77 9.09 23.39
CA MET A 1 25.21 7.95 22.63
C MET A 1 24.30 7.20 23.57
N PRO A 2 23.14 6.74 23.14
CA PRO A 2 22.27 5.96 24.02
C PRO A 2 23.00 4.71 24.51
N ASP A 3 22.89 4.40 25.81
CA ASP A 3 23.49 3.21 26.40
C ASP A 3 22.77 1.90 26.00
N THR A 4 21.58 2.01 25.42
CA THR A 4 20.79 0.85 25.01
C THR A 4 21.07 0.52 23.54
N PRO A 5 21.59 -0.68 23.22
CA PRO A 5 21.80 -1.09 21.84
C PRO A 5 20.47 -1.16 21.09
N THR A 6 20.33 -0.40 20.02
CA THR A 6 19.16 -0.40 19.16
C THR A 6 19.56 -0.63 17.69
N PRO A 7 18.81 -1.45 16.90
CA PRO A 7 19.13 -1.68 15.50
C PRO A 7 18.93 -0.43 14.63
N PHE A 8 18.35 0.64 15.18
CA PHE A 8 18.17 1.91 14.45
C PHE A 8 19.44 2.77 14.45
N SER A 9 20.43 2.45 15.26
CA SER A 9 21.75 3.13 15.26
C SER A 9 22.57 2.79 14.03
N GLU A 10 22.41 1.58 13.46
CA GLU A 10 23.11 1.12 12.26
C GLU A 10 22.14 0.81 11.13
N LEU A 11 22.33 1.45 9.96
CA LEU A 11 21.40 1.31 8.85
C LEU A 11 21.38 -0.10 8.25
N ASP A 12 22.50 -0.80 8.35
CA ASP A 12 22.57 -2.20 7.95
C ASP A 12 21.74 -3.10 8.85
N ASP A 13 21.65 -2.79 10.14
CA ASP A 13 20.80 -3.51 11.08
C ASP A 13 19.32 -3.14 10.86
N LEU A 14 19.00 -1.87 10.59
CA LEU A 14 17.66 -1.41 10.23
C LEU A 14 17.05 -2.21 9.09
N ILE A 15 17.77 -2.35 7.97
CA ILE A 15 17.25 -3.08 6.80
C ILE A 15 17.16 -4.58 7.03
N ALA A 16 17.87 -5.11 8.03
CA ALA A 16 17.87 -6.53 8.40
C ALA A 16 16.70 -6.90 9.33
N ILE A 17 16.00 -5.94 9.95
CA ILE A 17 14.87 -6.22 10.83
C ILE A 17 13.78 -6.94 10.03
N PRO A 18 13.32 -8.13 10.47
CA PRO A 18 12.19 -8.80 9.84
C PRO A 18 10.92 -7.98 9.98
N ARG A 19 10.10 -7.95 8.92
CA ARG A 19 8.86 -7.17 8.84
C ARG A 19 7.67 -8.08 8.73
N LEU A 20 6.59 -7.77 9.42
CA LEU A 20 5.33 -8.52 9.38
C LEU A 20 4.28 -7.78 8.58
N GLY A 21 3.44 -8.55 7.88
CA GLY A 21 2.27 -8.07 7.14
C GLY A 21 1.37 -9.22 6.72
N GLY A 22 0.23 -8.91 6.10
CA GLY A 22 -0.63 -9.87 5.44
C GLY A 22 -1.22 -10.93 6.37
N LEU A 23 -1.82 -10.53 7.49
CA LEU A 23 -2.48 -11.45 8.42
C LEU A 23 -3.78 -12.01 7.83
N VAL A 24 -3.92 -13.35 7.86
CA VAL A 24 -5.16 -14.06 7.53
C VAL A 24 -5.48 -15.09 8.60
N LEU A 25 -6.77 -15.35 8.84
CA LEU A 25 -7.27 -16.27 9.85
C LEU A 25 -7.90 -17.49 9.20
N SER A 26 -7.59 -18.70 9.71
CA SER A 26 -8.23 -19.93 9.25
C SER A 26 -9.72 -19.98 9.60
N PRO A 27 -10.54 -20.69 8.81
CA PRO A 27 -11.99 -20.77 9.05
C PRO A 27 -12.39 -21.27 10.45
N ASP A 28 -11.55 -22.11 11.07
CA ASP A 28 -11.74 -22.65 12.42
C ASP A 28 -11.23 -21.71 13.54
N GLY A 29 -10.79 -20.50 13.21
CA GLY A 29 -10.28 -19.51 14.18
C GLY A 29 -8.99 -19.89 14.91
N ARG A 30 -8.32 -21.00 14.54
CA ARG A 30 -7.18 -21.55 15.31
C ARG A 30 -5.82 -21.11 14.82
N ARG A 31 -5.67 -20.82 13.53
CA ARG A 31 -4.41 -20.50 12.87
C ARG A 31 -4.46 -19.12 12.25
N ALA A 32 -3.54 -18.25 12.63
CA ALA A 32 -3.28 -17.03 11.90
C ALA A 32 -2.02 -17.21 11.03
N VAL A 33 -2.09 -16.85 9.75
CA VAL A 33 -0.93 -16.87 8.84
C VAL A 33 -0.50 -15.46 8.55
N LEU A 34 0.81 -15.24 8.61
CA LEU A 34 1.48 -13.96 8.44
C LEU A 34 2.51 -14.05 7.32
N THR A 35 2.66 -12.97 6.56
CA THR A 35 3.81 -12.78 5.67
C THR A 35 4.97 -12.18 6.45
N VAL A 36 6.11 -12.88 6.46
CA VAL A 36 7.35 -12.39 7.06
C VAL A 36 8.32 -12.00 5.96
N THR A 37 8.71 -10.73 5.95
CA THR A 37 9.67 -10.17 5.01
C THR A 37 11.06 -10.13 5.65
N THR A 38 12.06 -10.70 4.99
CA THR A 38 13.45 -10.73 5.44
C THR A 38 14.40 -10.38 4.29
N LEU A 39 15.62 -9.93 4.62
CA LEU A 39 16.67 -9.72 3.63
C LEU A 39 17.18 -11.05 3.05
N ASP A 40 17.55 -11.04 1.78
CA ASP A 40 18.35 -12.11 1.18
C ASP A 40 19.80 -12.11 1.69
N ALA A 41 20.54 -13.18 1.41
CA ALA A 41 21.92 -13.30 1.86
C ALA A 41 22.86 -12.22 1.28
N ALA A 42 22.53 -11.69 0.10
CA ALA A 42 23.28 -10.60 -0.54
C ALA A 42 22.91 -9.22 0.02
N ARG A 43 21.87 -9.13 0.88
CA ARG A 43 21.34 -7.90 1.49
C ARG A 43 20.84 -6.86 0.45
N THR A 44 20.43 -7.32 -0.73
CA THR A 44 20.01 -6.48 -1.85
C THR A 44 18.52 -6.53 -2.14
N ARG A 45 17.81 -7.54 -1.61
CA ARG A 45 16.37 -7.75 -1.87
C ARG A 45 15.65 -8.24 -0.61
N TYR A 46 14.41 -7.86 -0.48
CA TYR A 46 13.49 -8.48 0.47
C TYR A 46 12.88 -9.74 -0.11
N ARG A 47 12.68 -10.74 0.75
CA ARG A 47 12.00 -12.00 0.45
C ARG A 47 10.87 -12.22 1.45
N HIS A 48 9.78 -12.77 0.95
CA HIS A 48 8.59 -13.04 1.72
C HIS A 48 8.45 -14.55 1.95
N ALA A 49 8.03 -14.94 3.16
CA ALA A 49 7.68 -16.30 3.51
C ALA A 49 6.45 -16.30 4.41
N LEU A 50 5.63 -17.34 4.30
CA LEU A 50 4.44 -17.51 5.12
C LEU A 50 4.77 -18.25 6.41
N TRP A 51 4.24 -17.74 7.52
CA TRP A 51 4.39 -18.27 8.84
C TRP A 51 3.02 -18.41 9.51
N VAL A 52 2.82 -19.49 10.27
CA VAL A 52 1.63 -19.70 11.07
C VAL A 52 1.91 -19.46 12.55
N VAL A 53 0.96 -18.80 13.20
CA VAL A 53 0.94 -18.60 14.66
C VAL A 53 -0.41 -19.11 15.19
N PRO A 54 -0.45 -19.66 16.44
CA PRO A 54 -1.71 -20.00 17.08
C PRO A 54 -2.55 -18.75 17.36
N ALA A 55 -3.78 -18.71 16.87
CA ALA A 55 -4.64 -17.53 16.99
C ALA A 55 -5.22 -17.32 18.40
N ALA A 56 -5.23 -18.37 19.24
CA ALA A 56 -5.63 -18.28 20.65
C ALA A 56 -4.53 -17.77 21.58
N GLY A 57 -3.34 -17.48 21.05
CA GLY A 57 -2.16 -17.13 21.84
C GLY A 57 -1.34 -18.33 22.29
N GLY A 58 -0.15 -18.06 22.82
CA GLY A 58 0.81 -19.12 23.18
C GLY A 58 1.41 -19.85 21.97
N GLY A 59 2.13 -20.96 22.22
CA GLY A 59 2.76 -21.74 21.17
C GLY A 59 3.98 -21.07 20.52
N VAL A 60 4.50 -21.70 19.46
CA VAL A 60 5.70 -21.24 18.74
C VAL A 60 5.34 -21.02 17.28
N PRO A 61 5.70 -19.86 16.70
CA PRO A 61 5.52 -19.60 15.28
C PRO A 61 6.22 -20.66 14.43
N GLN A 62 5.59 -21.08 13.35
CA GLN A 62 6.13 -22.08 12.42
C GLN A 62 6.18 -21.52 11.00
N ARG A 63 7.33 -21.67 10.34
CA ARG A 63 7.47 -21.32 8.95
C ARG A 63 6.83 -22.36 8.05
N LEU A 64 5.87 -21.92 7.22
CA LEU A 64 5.14 -22.79 6.29
C LEU A 64 5.86 -22.94 4.95
N THR A 65 6.39 -21.83 4.41
CA THR A 65 6.96 -21.84 3.06
C THR A 65 8.47 -21.53 3.07
N ARG A 66 9.23 -22.12 2.15
CA ARG A 66 10.71 -22.05 2.13
C ARG A 66 11.28 -21.87 0.73
N SER A 67 10.55 -21.34 -0.23
CA SER A 67 11.06 -21.10 -1.57
C SER A 67 12.17 -20.04 -1.57
N ALA A 68 13.05 -20.13 -2.57
CA ALA A 68 14.00 -19.07 -2.89
C ALA A 68 13.33 -17.86 -3.58
N ARG A 69 12.10 -18.01 -4.06
CA ARG A 69 11.21 -16.96 -4.55
C ARG A 69 10.28 -16.53 -3.43
N SER A 70 9.69 -15.37 -3.53
CA SER A 70 8.75 -14.87 -2.53
C SER A 70 7.40 -15.59 -2.60
N GLU A 71 6.73 -15.70 -1.45
CA GLU A 71 5.35 -16.14 -1.31
C GLU A 71 4.55 -15.05 -0.61
N ALA A 72 3.40 -14.67 -1.17
CA ALA A 72 2.54 -13.60 -0.65
C ALA A 72 1.07 -13.83 -0.99
N GLY A 73 0.19 -12.95 -0.53
CA GLY A 73 -1.23 -12.98 -0.85
C GLY A 73 -1.91 -14.24 -0.34
N ALA A 74 -1.67 -14.60 0.94
CA ALA A 74 -2.25 -15.77 1.54
C ALA A 74 -3.77 -15.65 1.74
N ALA A 75 -4.51 -16.76 1.54
CA ALA A 75 -5.92 -16.87 1.88
C ALA A 75 -6.24 -18.34 2.24
N PHE A 76 -7.22 -18.53 3.12
CA PHE A 76 -7.67 -19.90 3.45
C PHE A 76 -8.88 -20.30 2.61
N THR A 77 -8.93 -21.56 2.19
CA THR A 77 -10.13 -22.19 1.64
C THR A 77 -11.12 -22.54 2.74
N ALA A 78 -12.34 -22.91 2.37
CA ALA A 78 -13.36 -23.43 3.29
C ALA A 78 -12.86 -24.61 4.14
N ASP A 79 -12.07 -25.50 3.55
CA ASP A 79 -11.52 -26.70 4.20
C ASP A 79 -10.25 -26.42 5.00
N GLY A 80 -9.79 -25.16 5.02
CA GLY A 80 -8.62 -24.73 5.77
C GLY A 80 -7.28 -24.96 5.08
N ASP A 81 -7.26 -25.30 3.79
CA ASP A 81 -6.05 -25.28 2.96
C ASP A 81 -5.59 -23.83 2.76
N LEU A 82 -4.29 -23.64 2.58
CA LEU A 82 -3.72 -22.30 2.40
C LEU A 82 -3.40 -22.05 0.93
N LEU A 83 -4.07 -21.07 0.35
CA LEU A 83 -3.77 -20.50 -0.97
C LEU A 83 -2.71 -19.40 -0.84
N PHE A 84 -1.85 -19.27 -1.84
CA PHE A 84 -0.88 -18.16 -1.94
C PHE A 84 -0.37 -18.01 -3.36
N VAL A 85 0.20 -16.83 -3.66
CA VAL A 85 0.80 -16.50 -4.96
C VAL A 85 2.32 -16.60 -4.87
N SER A 86 2.95 -17.27 -5.84
CA SER A 86 4.41 -17.41 -5.90
C SER A 86 4.91 -17.67 -7.32
N SER A 87 6.10 -17.15 -7.63
CA SER A 87 6.87 -17.47 -8.84
C SER A 87 7.89 -18.59 -8.62
N ARG A 88 7.66 -19.46 -7.62
CA ARG A 88 8.50 -20.63 -7.36
C ARG A 88 8.49 -21.58 -8.55
N PRO A 89 9.65 -22.26 -8.85
CA PRO A 89 9.65 -23.31 -9.83
C PRO A 89 8.68 -24.43 -9.44
N ASP A 90 7.98 -24.95 -10.41
CA ASP A 90 7.20 -26.16 -10.23
C ASP A 90 8.09 -27.37 -10.56
N ALA A 91 8.04 -28.42 -9.71
CA ALA A 91 8.79 -29.64 -9.92
C ALA A 91 8.37 -30.36 -11.21
N ASP A 92 7.10 -30.15 -11.61
CA ASP A 92 6.49 -30.83 -12.76
C ASP A 92 6.57 -30.02 -14.07
N ASP A 93 7.14 -28.79 -14.02
CA ASP A 93 7.33 -27.93 -15.19
C ASP A 93 8.66 -27.17 -15.10
N ALA A 94 9.70 -27.82 -15.58
CA ALA A 94 11.05 -27.25 -15.62
C ALA A 94 11.18 -26.02 -16.56
N ASP A 95 10.24 -25.87 -17.51
CA ASP A 95 10.19 -24.78 -18.48
C ASP A 95 9.24 -23.63 -18.06
N ALA A 96 8.60 -23.75 -16.90
CA ALA A 96 7.72 -22.69 -16.37
C ALA A 96 8.50 -21.40 -16.23
N LYS A 97 8.13 -20.40 -17.03
CA LYS A 97 8.68 -19.06 -16.94
C LYS A 97 8.26 -18.43 -15.59
N GLU A 98 9.03 -17.45 -15.17
CA GLU A 98 8.98 -16.80 -13.84
C GLU A 98 7.66 -16.06 -13.48
N ALA A 99 6.55 -16.30 -14.19
CA ALA A 99 5.25 -15.71 -13.85
C ALA A 99 4.70 -16.33 -12.56
N ALA A 100 4.23 -15.48 -11.65
CA ALA A 100 3.64 -15.95 -10.40
C ALA A 100 2.35 -16.74 -10.67
N GLN A 101 2.15 -17.84 -9.93
CA GLN A 101 0.97 -18.71 -10.05
C GLN A 101 0.25 -18.84 -8.71
N LEU A 102 -0.99 -19.29 -8.74
CA LEU A 102 -1.73 -19.67 -7.54
C LEU A 102 -1.27 -21.06 -7.08
N TRP A 103 -0.94 -21.17 -5.80
CA TRP A 103 -0.48 -22.38 -5.14
C TRP A 103 -1.42 -22.74 -3.99
N ILE A 104 -1.54 -24.02 -3.69
CA ILE A 104 -2.27 -24.54 -2.54
C ILE A 104 -1.35 -25.38 -1.66
N LEU A 105 -1.39 -25.13 -0.35
CA LEU A 105 -0.75 -25.94 0.69
C LEU A 105 -1.84 -26.63 1.51
N PRO A 106 -1.95 -27.97 1.45
CA PRO A 106 -3.02 -28.70 2.14
C PRO A 106 -2.97 -28.51 3.65
N ALA A 107 -4.16 -28.38 4.26
CA ALA A 107 -4.31 -28.28 5.73
C ALA A 107 -3.79 -29.53 6.46
N ALA A 108 -3.91 -30.69 5.84
CA ALA A 108 -3.42 -31.97 6.35
C ALA A 108 -1.87 -32.08 6.34
N GLY A 109 -1.17 -31.08 5.76
CA GLY A 109 0.27 -31.12 5.54
C GLY A 109 0.63 -31.69 4.17
N GLY A 110 1.92 -31.66 3.85
CA GLY A 110 2.45 -32.08 2.56
C GLY A 110 3.18 -30.92 1.86
N GLU A 111 3.41 -31.07 0.58
CA GLU A 111 4.07 -30.06 -0.25
C GLU A 111 3.03 -29.17 -0.96
N ALA A 112 3.35 -27.89 -1.11
CA ALA A 112 2.52 -26.97 -1.87
C ALA A 112 2.63 -27.28 -3.38
N ARG A 113 1.51 -27.23 -4.09
CA ARG A 113 1.43 -27.45 -5.54
C ARG A 113 0.80 -26.27 -6.25
N ALA A 114 1.20 -26.02 -7.48
CA ALA A 114 0.55 -25.03 -8.34
C ALA A 114 -0.83 -25.53 -8.77
N ILE A 115 -1.80 -24.63 -8.78
CA ILE A 115 -3.17 -24.91 -9.28
C ILE A 115 -3.53 -24.04 -10.48
N THR A 116 -2.60 -23.19 -10.95
CA THR A 116 -2.72 -22.44 -12.22
C THR A 116 -1.44 -22.54 -13.05
N ARG A 117 -1.59 -22.37 -14.36
CA ARG A 117 -0.52 -22.25 -15.35
C ARG A 117 -0.88 -21.16 -16.37
N LEU A 118 -1.03 -19.92 -15.91
CA LEU A 118 -1.35 -18.78 -16.76
C LEU A 118 -0.06 -18.17 -17.34
N ALA A 119 -0.06 -17.88 -18.63
CA ALA A 119 1.11 -17.34 -19.31
C ALA A 119 1.51 -15.93 -18.80
N GLY A 120 0.51 -15.12 -18.39
CA GLY A 120 0.70 -13.83 -17.73
C GLY A 120 0.90 -13.94 -16.22
N GLY A 121 0.56 -15.10 -15.64
CA GLY A 121 0.58 -15.33 -14.20
C GLY A 121 -0.70 -14.94 -13.47
N VAL A 122 -0.58 -14.82 -12.16
CA VAL A 122 -1.64 -14.40 -11.22
C VAL A 122 -1.11 -13.22 -10.42
N ASP A 123 -1.85 -12.11 -10.41
CA ASP A 123 -1.48 -10.92 -9.64
C ASP A 123 -1.86 -11.04 -8.16
N GLY A 124 -3.01 -11.69 -7.87
CA GLY A 124 -3.48 -11.86 -6.52
C GLY A 124 -4.75 -12.69 -6.40
N ILE A 125 -5.14 -12.99 -5.17
CA ILE A 125 -6.41 -13.62 -4.82
C ILE A 125 -7.41 -12.49 -4.57
N ALA A 126 -8.43 -12.39 -5.42
CA ALA A 126 -9.46 -11.37 -5.31
C ALA A 126 -10.53 -11.72 -4.26
N ALA A 127 -10.96 -12.99 -4.22
CA ALA A 127 -11.94 -13.47 -3.24
C ALA A 127 -11.87 -14.98 -3.09
N VAL A 128 -12.25 -15.49 -1.91
CA VAL A 128 -12.40 -16.91 -1.62
C VAL A 128 -13.75 -17.14 -0.97
N ALA A 129 -14.55 -18.07 -1.53
CA ALA A 129 -15.83 -18.42 -0.95
C ALA A 129 -15.63 -19.13 0.40
N ARG A 130 -16.47 -18.78 1.37
CA ARG A 130 -16.35 -19.29 2.72
C ARG A 130 -16.85 -20.72 2.88
N ASP A 131 -17.94 -21.03 2.20
CA ASP A 131 -18.68 -22.29 2.36
C ASP A 131 -18.72 -23.10 1.04
N ALA A 132 -17.86 -22.75 0.09
CA ALA A 132 -17.73 -23.41 -1.22
C ALA A 132 -16.27 -23.49 -1.67
N SER A 133 -16.00 -24.32 -2.68
CA SER A 133 -14.66 -24.52 -3.27
C SER A 133 -14.22 -23.41 -4.26
N THR A 134 -14.97 -22.33 -4.35
CA THR A 134 -14.71 -21.25 -5.33
C THR A 134 -13.66 -20.29 -4.84
N VAL A 135 -12.64 -20.05 -5.66
CA VAL A 135 -11.68 -18.92 -5.54
C VAL A 135 -11.72 -18.07 -6.79
N VAL A 136 -11.61 -16.76 -6.62
CA VAL A 136 -11.46 -15.79 -7.72
C VAL A 136 -10.09 -15.16 -7.61
N VAL A 137 -9.34 -15.19 -8.70
CA VAL A 137 -8.01 -14.55 -8.81
C VAL A 137 -8.06 -13.40 -9.79
N GLN A 138 -7.22 -12.41 -9.57
CA GLN A 138 -6.90 -11.39 -10.56
C GLN A 138 -5.70 -11.85 -11.38
N ALA A 139 -5.84 -11.82 -12.71
CA ALA A 139 -4.80 -12.25 -13.62
C ALA A 139 -4.71 -11.34 -14.84
N PRO A 140 -3.48 -11.02 -15.31
CA PRO A 140 -3.29 -10.18 -16.48
C PRO A 140 -3.47 -10.98 -17.77
N LEU A 141 -4.36 -10.54 -18.68
CA LEU A 141 -4.50 -11.09 -20.02
C LEU A 141 -4.29 -9.97 -21.06
N LEU A 142 -3.72 -10.32 -22.21
CA LEU A 142 -3.55 -9.36 -23.30
C LEU A 142 -4.90 -9.01 -23.94
N PRO A 143 -5.12 -7.75 -24.34
CA PRO A 143 -6.34 -7.31 -25.01
C PRO A 143 -6.69 -8.18 -26.21
N GLY A 144 -7.97 -8.51 -26.34
CA GLY A 144 -8.46 -9.33 -27.44
C GLY A 144 -8.16 -10.83 -27.35
N SER A 145 -7.53 -11.29 -26.27
CA SER A 145 -7.32 -12.72 -26.01
C SER A 145 -8.66 -13.39 -25.66
N GLY A 146 -9.23 -14.12 -26.60
CA GLY A 146 -10.51 -14.82 -26.39
C GLY A 146 -10.40 -16.12 -25.58
N SER A 147 -9.18 -16.55 -25.23
CA SER A 147 -8.90 -17.73 -24.40
C SER A 147 -7.48 -17.63 -23.79
N LEU A 148 -7.20 -18.47 -22.78
CA LEU A 148 -5.90 -18.56 -22.13
C LEU A 148 -4.80 -18.99 -23.11
N GLU A 149 -5.13 -19.87 -24.07
CA GLU A 149 -4.23 -20.32 -25.14
C GLU A 149 -3.90 -19.18 -26.11
N ALA A 150 -4.89 -18.37 -26.48
CA ALA A 150 -4.70 -17.20 -27.36
C ALA A 150 -3.79 -16.14 -26.67
N ASP A 151 -3.95 -15.93 -25.37
CA ASP A 151 -3.08 -15.06 -24.59
C ASP A 151 -1.63 -15.58 -24.61
N ALA A 152 -1.42 -16.87 -24.36
CA ALA A 152 -0.10 -17.47 -24.38
C ALA A 152 0.61 -17.33 -25.75
N VAL A 153 -0.13 -17.47 -26.85
CA VAL A 153 0.39 -17.26 -28.22
C VAL A 153 0.76 -15.79 -28.43
N ALA A 154 -0.12 -14.87 -28.04
CA ALA A 154 0.11 -13.44 -28.22
C ALA A 154 1.34 -12.98 -27.42
N ARG A 155 1.49 -13.43 -26.16
CA ARG A 155 2.67 -13.14 -25.31
C ARG A 155 3.95 -13.67 -25.92
N ARG A 156 3.95 -14.93 -26.40
CA ARG A 156 5.11 -15.53 -27.08
C ARG A 156 5.49 -14.72 -28.30
N LYS A 157 4.51 -14.36 -29.16
CA LYS A 157 4.75 -13.55 -30.35
C LYS A 157 5.35 -12.19 -30.00
N ARG A 158 4.86 -11.50 -28.96
CA ARG A 158 5.44 -10.23 -28.50
C ARG A 158 6.89 -10.43 -28.04
N ALA A 159 7.15 -11.48 -27.27
CA ALA A 159 8.50 -11.80 -26.77
C ALA A 159 9.47 -12.13 -27.91
N ASP A 160 9.09 -12.98 -28.87
CA ASP A 160 9.89 -13.36 -30.03
C ASP A 160 10.25 -12.17 -30.93
N LEU A 161 9.32 -11.23 -31.07
CA LEU A 161 9.51 -9.99 -31.82
C LEU A 161 10.14 -8.86 -30.98
N GLN A 162 10.39 -9.07 -29.69
CA GLN A 162 10.90 -8.06 -28.74
C GLN A 162 10.04 -6.78 -28.72
N VAL A 163 8.70 -6.92 -28.83
CA VAL A 163 7.75 -5.80 -28.80
C VAL A 163 7.30 -5.55 -27.38
N ASN A 164 7.64 -4.39 -26.84
CA ASN A 164 7.21 -3.89 -25.53
C ASN A 164 6.32 -2.61 -25.61
N ALA A 165 5.95 -2.18 -26.81
CA ALA A 165 5.10 -1.01 -27.01
C ALA A 165 3.71 -1.24 -26.41
N ILE A 166 3.13 -0.19 -25.84
CA ILE A 166 1.79 -0.14 -25.30
C ILE A 166 1.00 0.91 -26.09
N LEU A 167 -0.20 0.57 -26.54
CA LEU A 167 -1.15 1.50 -27.13
C LEU A 167 -2.22 1.82 -26.10
N HIS A 168 -2.29 3.07 -25.71
CA HIS A 168 -3.33 3.57 -24.83
C HIS A 168 -4.47 4.20 -25.67
N GLU A 169 -5.71 3.84 -25.39
CA GLU A 169 -6.91 4.35 -26.04
C GLU A 169 -7.83 5.08 -25.04
N SER A 170 -7.48 5.06 -23.75
CA SER A 170 -8.17 5.76 -22.65
C SER A 170 -7.17 6.35 -21.67
N TYR A 171 -7.65 7.14 -20.72
CA TYR A 171 -6.87 7.74 -19.64
C TYR A 171 -7.32 7.14 -18.31
N PRO A 172 -6.41 6.93 -17.32
CA PRO A 172 -4.99 7.24 -17.27
C PRO A 172 -4.11 6.21 -18.03
N VAL A 173 -2.83 6.54 -18.24
CA VAL A 173 -1.85 5.69 -18.94
C VAL A 173 -0.80 5.09 -18.01
N ARG A 174 -0.73 5.58 -16.79
CA ARG A 174 0.24 5.21 -15.74
C ARG A 174 -0.43 5.16 -14.39
N TYR A 175 0.14 4.39 -13.49
CA TYR A 175 -0.25 4.37 -12.11
C TYR A 175 0.96 4.05 -11.23
N TRP A 176 1.23 4.88 -10.24
CA TRP A 176 2.26 4.74 -9.23
C TRP A 176 3.69 4.65 -9.79
N ASP A 177 4.13 3.52 -10.34
CA ASP A 177 5.48 3.26 -10.84
C ASP A 177 5.53 2.45 -12.14
N HIS A 178 4.38 2.20 -12.75
CA HIS A 178 4.27 1.38 -13.95
C HIS A 178 3.28 1.97 -14.97
N ASP A 179 3.53 1.63 -16.24
CA ASP A 179 2.60 1.91 -17.31
C ASP A 179 1.40 0.95 -17.21
N LEU A 180 0.19 1.44 -17.43
CA LEU A 180 -1.03 0.64 -17.46
C LEU A 180 -1.14 -0.11 -18.78
N GLY A 181 -0.87 -1.43 -18.76
CA GLY A 181 -0.85 -2.27 -19.94
C GLY A 181 0.55 -2.88 -20.22
N PRO A 182 0.69 -3.63 -21.30
CA PRO A 182 -0.33 -3.94 -22.32
C PRO A 182 -1.45 -4.87 -21.83
N ASP A 183 -1.30 -5.46 -20.67
CA ASP A 183 -2.27 -6.39 -20.08
C ASP A 183 -3.49 -5.66 -19.52
N GLU A 184 -4.65 -6.32 -19.59
CA GLU A 184 -5.87 -5.95 -18.90
C GLU A 184 -6.04 -6.86 -17.68
N PRO A 185 -6.40 -6.36 -16.48
CA PRO A 185 -6.69 -7.20 -15.33
C PRO A 185 -8.04 -7.91 -15.54
N HIS A 186 -8.05 -9.24 -15.40
CA HIS A 186 -9.24 -10.07 -15.46
C HIS A 186 -9.52 -10.74 -14.11
N LEU A 187 -10.78 -11.01 -13.80
CA LEU A 187 -11.21 -11.85 -12.69
C LEU A 187 -11.52 -13.25 -13.19
N LEU A 188 -10.74 -14.22 -12.73
CA LEU A 188 -10.87 -15.62 -13.14
C LEU A 188 -11.37 -16.45 -11.96
N ALA A 189 -12.50 -17.16 -12.13
CA ALA A 189 -13.00 -18.11 -11.14
C ALA A 189 -12.38 -19.50 -11.36
N ILE A 190 -12.02 -20.14 -10.25
CA ILE A 190 -11.45 -21.49 -10.20
C ILE A 190 -12.27 -22.30 -9.19
N ASP A 191 -12.69 -23.50 -9.58
CA ASP A 191 -13.28 -24.46 -8.65
C ASP A 191 -12.18 -25.37 -8.09
N LEU A 192 -11.95 -25.28 -6.79
CA LEU A 192 -10.91 -26.05 -6.11
C LEU A 192 -11.27 -27.52 -5.95
N ALA A 193 -12.55 -27.93 -6.07
CA ALA A 193 -12.93 -29.32 -6.06
C ALA A 193 -12.24 -30.11 -7.18
N ASP A 194 -12.04 -29.47 -8.33
CA ASP A 194 -11.26 -30.02 -9.45
C ASP A 194 -9.77 -30.12 -9.18
N ALA A 195 -9.26 -29.26 -8.28
CA ALA A 195 -7.83 -29.21 -7.93
C ALA A 195 -7.43 -30.31 -6.91
N LEU A 196 -8.36 -30.87 -6.18
CA LEU A 196 -8.11 -31.82 -5.11
C LEU A 196 -8.12 -33.29 -5.60
N VAL A 197 -8.46 -33.51 -6.87
CA VAL A 197 -8.36 -34.85 -7.49
C VAL A 197 -6.88 -35.23 -7.58
N GLU A 198 -6.50 -36.39 -7.05
CA GLU A 198 -5.15 -36.93 -7.22
C GLU A 198 -4.77 -36.94 -8.71
N GLU A 199 -3.57 -36.50 -9.04
CA GLU A 199 -3.08 -36.59 -10.41
C GLU A 199 -3.21 -38.01 -10.94
N PRO A 200 -3.76 -38.19 -12.14
CA PRO A 200 -3.68 -39.48 -12.78
C PRO A 200 -2.22 -39.90 -12.90
N ALA A 201 -1.93 -41.16 -12.65
CA ALA A 201 -0.55 -41.65 -12.74
C ALA A 201 0.10 -41.15 -14.04
N ARG A 202 1.32 -40.61 -13.92
CA ARG A 202 2.07 -40.02 -15.06
C ARG A 202 2.00 -40.95 -16.26
N PRO A 203 1.86 -40.42 -17.48
CA PRO A 203 1.93 -41.24 -18.68
C PRO A 203 3.18 -42.10 -18.62
N THR A 204 3.05 -43.37 -18.95
CA THR A 204 4.20 -44.28 -18.95
C THR A 204 5.23 -43.83 -19.96
N ALA A 205 6.46 -44.25 -19.83
CA ALA A 205 7.52 -43.96 -20.83
C ALA A 205 7.06 -44.34 -22.26
N ALA A 206 6.12 -45.27 -22.40
CA ALA A 206 5.51 -45.63 -23.67
C ALA A 206 4.58 -44.55 -24.23
N ASP A 207 3.78 -43.89 -23.36
CA ASP A 207 2.88 -42.78 -23.76
C ASP A 207 3.70 -41.54 -24.17
N ALA A 208 4.78 -41.24 -23.45
CA ALA A 208 5.73 -40.17 -23.80
C ALA A 208 6.46 -40.46 -25.12
N ALA A 209 6.86 -41.72 -25.36
CA ALA A 209 7.46 -42.15 -26.61
C ALA A 209 6.47 -42.09 -27.79
N ALA A 210 5.20 -42.40 -27.57
CA ALA A 210 4.16 -42.31 -28.58
C ALA A 210 3.85 -40.86 -28.95
N ALA A 211 3.84 -39.91 -27.98
CA ALA A 211 3.70 -38.47 -28.22
C ALA A 211 4.86 -37.90 -29.02
N LEU A 212 6.13 -38.28 -28.69
CA LEU A 212 7.33 -37.91 -29.44
C LEU A 212 7.35 -38.51 -30.84
N ALA A 213 6.85 -39.74 -31.03
CA ALA A 213 6.73 -40.36 -32.35
C ALA A 213 5.69 -39.71 -33.24
N ALA A 214 4.55 -39.24 -32.65
CA ALA A 214 3.54 -38.48 -33.38
C ALA A 214 4.05 -37.10 -33.80
N GLU A 215 4.90 -36.47 -33.02
CA GLU A 215 5.58 -35.21 -33.40
C GLU A 215 6.62 -35.45 -34.54
N ALA A 216 7.36 -36.52 -34.48
CA ALA A 216 8.36 -36.86 -35.50
C ALA A 216 7.73 -37.25 -36.87
N GLU A 217 6.55 -37.86 -36.89
CA GLU A 217 5.81 -38.15 -38.13
C GLU A 217 5.21 -36.91 -38.77
N SER A 218 5.07 -35.78 -38.05
CA SER A 218 4.60 -34.52 -38.57
C SER A 218 5.69 -33.69 -39.26
N GLU A 219 6.98 -34.05 -39.10
CA GLU A 219 8.12 -33.30 -39.64
C GLU A 219 8.57 -33.78 -41.03
N ASP A 220 8.06 -34.88 -41.58
CA ASP A 220 8.56 -35.47 -42.87
C ASP A 220 7.57 -35.18 -44.02
N GLY A 221 7.35 -33.92 -44.34
CA GLY A 221 6.54 -33.51 -45.47
C GLY A 221 6.91 -32.13 -46.00
N GLY A 222 7.97 -32.06 -46.78
CA GLY A 222 8.62 -30.86 -47.26
C GLY A 222 7.78 -29.77 -47.89
N SER A 223 8.17 -28.59 -47.68
CA SER A 223 8.24 -27.40 -48.57
C SER A 223 8.49 -26.16 -47.73
N ALA A 224 9.46 -25.38 -48.11
CA ALA A 224 9.74 -24.07 -47.56
C ALA A 224 8.53 -23.16 -47.70
N ALA A 225 7.79 -22.99 -46.61
CA ALA A 225 6.74 -21.96 -46.47
C ALA A 225 6.70 -21.59 -44.98
N SER A 226 6.93 -20.31 -44.73
CA SER A 226 6.67 -19.57 -43.47
C SER A 226 6.82 -20.38 -42.18
N ALA A 227 7.64 -19.90 -41.26
CA ALA A 227 7.75 -20.47 -39.91
C ALA A 227 6.38 -20.87 -39.39
N PRO A 228 6.20 -22.10 -38.85
CA PRO A 228 4.90 -22.52 -38.34
C PRO A 228 4.45 -21.52 -37.29
N ALA A 229 3.23 -21.05 -37.41
CA ALA A 229 2.56 -20.30 -36.36
C ALA A 229 2.70 -21.15 -35.08
N ALA A 230 3.34 -20.61 -34.05
CA ALA A 230 3.53 -21.31 -32.80
C ALA A 230 2.18 -21.85 -32.31
N THR A 231 1.99 -23.17 -32.39
CA THR A 231 0.80 -23.81 -31.88
C THR A 231 0.78 -23.61 -30.36
N ALA A 232 -0.30 -22.99 -29.84
CA ALA A 232 -0.47 -22.83 -28.41
C ALA A 232 -0.53 -24.22 -27.78
N LEU A 233 0.26 -24.44 -26.74
CA LEU A 233 0.03 -25.61 -25.88
C LEU A 233 -1.33 -25.42 -25.20
N PRO A 234 -2.21 -26.42 -25.20
CA PRO A 234 -3.47 -26.31 -24.50
C PRO A 234 -3.23 -26.11 -22.99
N TYR A 235 -4.17 -25.44 -22.31
CA TYR A 235 -4.10 -25.34 -20.86
C TYR A 235 -4.10 -26.77 -20.26
N PRO A 236 -3.24 -27.07 -19.25
CA PRO A 236 -3.11 -28.42 -18.70
C PRO A 236 -4.45 -28.98 -18.21
N THR A 237 -4.80 -30.19 -18.65
CA THR A 237 -6.04 -30.87 -18.24
C THR A 237 -5.97 -31.43 -16.81
N SER A 238 -4.77 -31.53 -16.24
CA SER A 238 -4.52 -31.92 -14.85
C SER A 238 -4.77 -30.81 -13.84
N LEU A 239 -4.99 -29.58 -14.30
CA LEU A 239 -5.27 -28.42 -13.45
C LEU A 239 -6.71 -27.95 -13.62
N PRO A 240 -7.34 -27.39 -12.57
CA PRO A 240 -8.65 -26.75 -12.70
C PRO A 240 -8.56 -25.60 -13.71
N ARG A 241 -9.48 -25.60 -14.68
CA ARG A 241 -9.46 -24.58 -15.72
C ARG A 241 -10.10 -23.29 -15.22
N PRO A 242 -9.35 -22.17 -15.15
CA PRO A 242 -9.90 -20.89 -14.80
C PRO A 242 -10.96 -20.43 -15.80
N ARG A 243 -12.06 -19.88 -15.30
CA ARG A 243 -13.10 -19.27 -16.10
C ARG A 243 -13.08 -17.77 -15.98
N ASP A 244 -13.00 -17.08 -17.09
CA ASP A 244 -13.01 -15.61 -17.15
C ASP A 244 -14.42 -15.08 -16.86
N LEU A 245 -14.57 -14.35 -15.75
CA LEU A 245 -15.81 -13.68 -15.35
C LEU A 245 -15.92 -12.28 -15.96
N THR A 246 -14.84 -11.76 -16.51
CA THR A 246 -14.73 -10.37 -16.94
C THR A 246 -14.16 -10.25 -18.35
N PRO A 247 -14.72 -10.94 -19.36
CA PRO A 247 -14.19 -10.86 -20.72
C PRO A 247 -14.20 -9.42 -21.23
N ARG A 248 -13.06 -8.99 -21.79
CA ARG A 248 -12.82 -7.63 -22.30
C ARG A 248 -13.09 -6.53 -21.27
N PRO A 249 -12.38 -6.56 -20.11
CA PRO A 249 -12.60 -5.58 -19.06
C PRO A 249 -12.05 -4.20 -19.39
N GLY A 250 -11.10 -4.10 -20.33
CA GLY A 250 -10.34 -2.87 -20.52
C GLY A 250 -9.59 -2.50 -19.24
N ARG A 251 -9.71 -1.24 -18.81
CA ARG A 251 -9.09 -0.73 -17.58
C ARG A 251 -10.05 -0.70 -16.36
N THR A 252 -11.27 -1.26 -16.48
CA THR A 252 -12.29 -1.15 -15.42
C THR A 252 -11.95 -1.89 -14.14
N LEU A 253 -10.96 -2.78 -14.18
CA LEU A 253 -10.53 -3.58 -13.03
C LEU A 253 -9.16 -3.19 -12.46
N ASP A 254 -8.55 -2.10 -12.90
CA ASP A 254 -7.23 -1.65 -12.42
C ASP A 254 -7.19 -1.43 -10.90
N HIS A 255 -8.31 -1.02 -10.32
CA HIS A 255 -8.47 -0.78 -8.89
C HIS A 255 -9.64 -1.56 -8.30
N ALA A 256 -9.97 -2.71 -8.88
CA ALA A 256 -11.09 -3.51 -8.44
C ALA A 256 -10.90 -4.05 -7.02
N ALA A 257 -11.92 -3.88 -6.19
CA ALA A 257 -12.10 -4.60 -4.93
C ALA A 257 -13.26 -5.57 -5.09
N ALA A 258 -13.13 -6.79 -4.57
CA ALA A 258 -14.13 -7.82 -4.74
C ALA A 258 -14.48 -8.51 -3.42
N ALA A 259 -15.75 -8.89 -3.28
CA ALA A 259 -16.27 -9.76 -2.22
C ALA A 259 -17.15 -10.83 -2.82
N ILE A 260 -17.10 -12.04 -2.27
CA ILE A 260 -17.90 -13.16 -2.76
C ILE A 260 -18.89 -13.63 -1.69
N SER A 261 -20.07 -14.05 -2.11
CA SER A 261 -21.06 -14.66 -1.20
C SER A 261 -20.50 -15.95 -0.57
N PRO A 262 -20.91 -16.31 0.64
CA PRO A 262 -20.41 -17.51 1.31
C PRO A 262 -20.55 -18.79 0.48
N ASP A 263 -21.63 -18.92 -0.27
CA ASP A 263 -21.91 -20.06 -1.16
C ASP A 263 -21.13 -20.03 -2.51
N GLY A 264 -20.33 -19.01 -2.75
CA GLY A 264 -19.49 -18.87 -3.95
C GLY A 264 -20.23 -18.51 -5.24
N ARG A 265 -21.51 -18.14 -5.18
CA ARG A 265 -22.35 -17.91 -6.37
C ARG A 265 -22.36 -16.48 -6.87
N THR A 266 -22.27 -15.53 -5.98
CA THR A 266 -22.34 -14.10 -6.32
C THR A 266 -21.03 -13.41 -5.94
N LEU A 267 -20.37 -12.85 -6.95
CA LEU A 267 -19.20 -11.98 -6.75
C LEU A 267 -19.64 -10.51 -6.89
N VAL A 268 -19.41 -9.71 -5.87
CA VAL A 268 -19.62 -8.25 -5.94
C VAL A 268 -18.28 -7.58 -6.16
N VAL A 269 -18.20 -6.71 -7.17
CA VAL A 269 -16.95 -6.06 -7.59
C VAL A 269 -17.16 -4.56 -7.70
N ALA A 270 -16.25 -3.79 -7.12
CA ALA A 270 -16.10 -2.38 -7.45
C ALA A 270 -15.35 -2.26 -8.78
N VAL A 271 -15.98 -1.68 -9.78
CA VAL A 271 -15.44 -1.55 -11.13
C VAL A 271 -15.35 -0.08 -11.53
N GLY A 272 -14.28 0.26 -12.26
CA GLY A 272 -14.12 1.59 -12.83
C GLY A 272 -15.10 1.82 -14.00
N VAL A 273 -15.86 2.90 -13.93
CA VAL A 273 -16.66 3.41 -15.04
C VAL A 273 -15.90 4.58 -15.66
N GLU A 274 -15.53 4.46 -16.92
CA GLU A 274 -14.71 5.47 -17.61
C GLU A 274 -15.43 6.82 -17.69
N GLU A 275 -14.69 7.87 -17.45
CA GLU A 275 -15.10 9.25 -17.59
C GLU A 275 -14.08 10.05 -18.42
N ARG A 276 -14.40 11.28 -18.75
CA ARG A 276 -13.59 12.11 -19.66
C ARG A 276 -12.10 12.21 -19.27
N ARG A 277 -11.76 12.19 -17.98
CA ARG A 277 -10.39 12.36 -17.47
C ARG A 277 -10.03 11.39 -16.36
N GLY A 278 -10.77 10.31 -16.21
CA GLY A 278 -10.60 9.33 -15.16
C GLY A 278 -11.74 8.35 -15.12
N HIS A 279 -12.03 7.86 -13.96
CA HIS A 279 -13.10 6.89 -13.73
C HIS A 279 -13.81 7.20 -12.41
N ARG A 280 -15.03 6.72 -12.26
CA ARG A 280 -15.69 6.55 -10.97
C ARG A 280 -15.84 5.07 -10.66
N GLN A 281 -16.05 4.75 -9.39
CA GLN A 281 -16.29 3.38 -8.97
C GLN A 281 -17.78 3.08 -8.87
N ALA A 282 -18.19 1.94 -9.44
CA ALA A 282 -19.56 1.42 -9.37
C ALA A 282 -19.53 -0.02 -8.83
N LEU A 283 -20.61 -0.49 -8.20
CA LEU A 283 -20.73 -1.89 -7.76
C LEU A 283 -21.51 -2.71 -8.78
N VAL A 284 -20.92 -3.83 -9.17
CA VAL A 284 -21.49 -4.83 -10.08
C VAL A 284 -21.52 -6.18 -9.38
N SER A 285 -22.63 -6.89 -9.45
CA SER A 285 -22.69 -8.32 -9.12
C SER A 285 -22.43 -9.16 -10.36
N ILE A 286 -21.72 -10.28 -10.17
CA ILE A 286 -21.40 -11.25 -11.21
C ILE A 286 -21.87 -12.62 -10.71
N ASP A 287 -22.76 -13.28 -11.44
CA ASP A 287 -23.06 -14.70 -11.21
C ASP A 287 -21.84 -15.53 -11.60
N VAL A 288 -21.25 -16.19 -10.61
CA VAL A 288 -19.98 -16.90 -10.79
C VAL A 288 -20.14 -18.09 -11.74
N ALA A 289 -21.34 -18.72 -11.85
CA ALA A 289 -21.59 -19.84 -12.73
C ALA A 289 -21.78 -19.44 -14.19
N THR A 290 -22.39 -18.31 -14.47
CA THR A 290 -22.74 -17.88 -15.83
C THR A 290 -21.87 -16.74 -16.36
N GLY A 291 -21.26 -15.93 -15.48
CA GLY A 291 -20.59 -14.68 -15.82
C GLY A 291 -21.56 -13.52 -16.10
N GLU A 292 -22.87 -13.72 -15.85
CA GLU A 292 -23.87 -12.64 -16.01
C GLU A 292 -23.60 -11.52 -15.01
N ARG A 293 -23.66 -10.28 -15.50
CA ARG A 293 -23.35 -9.08 -14.69
C ARG A 293 -24.58 -8.23 -14.52
N THR A 294 -24.77 -7.73 -13.30
CA THR A 294 -25.82 -6.78 -12.94
C THR A 294 -25.22 -5.60 -12.21
N THR A 295 -25.44 -4.39 -12.68
CA THR A 295 -25.06 -3.18 -11.96
C THR A 295 -25.96 -3.04 -10.73
N LEU A 296 -25.34 -3.06 -9.53
CA LEU A 296 -26.03 -2.84 -8.27
C LEU A 296 -26.16 -1.35 -7.96
N LEU A 297 -25.06 -0.64 -8.06
CA LEU A 297 -24.98 0.79 -7.73
C LEU A 297 -24.03 1.49 -8.73
N ASP A 298 -24.50 2.55 -9.35
CA ASP A 298 -23.74 3.44 -10.23
C ASP A 298 -24.20 4.88 -9.98
N LEU A 299 -23.44 5.65 -9.19
CA LEU A 299 -23.78 6.98 -8.75
C LEU A 299 -22.92 8.01 -9.50
N PRO A 300 -23.52 8.93 -10.26
CA PRO A 300 -22.72 9.90 -11.05
C PRO A 300 -21.91 10.89 -10.19
N ASP A 301 -22.31 11.10 -8.94
CA ASP A 301 -21.76 12.08 -7.99
C ASP A 301 -20.94 11.45 -6.86
N ALA A 302 -20.80 10.13 -6.84
CA ALA A 302 -20.05 9.42 -5.82
C ALA A 302 -19.37 8.16 -6.36
N ASP A 303 -18.28 7.77 -5.74
CA ASP A 303 -17.68 6.46 -5.87
C ASP A 303 -18.33 5.48 -4.89
N VAL A 304 -18.46 4.22 -5.31
CA VAL A 304 -18.97 3.13 -4.47
C VAL A 304 -17.95 2.00 -4.48
N GLU A 305 -17.33 1.74 -3.34
CA GLU A 305 -16.13 0.91 -3.26
C GLU A 305 -16.10 0.02 -2.01
N SER A 306 -15.05 -0.81 -1.90
CA SER A 306 -14.79 -1.66 -0.72
C SER A 306 -15.98 -2.55 -0.33
N PRO A 307 -16.55 -3.36 -1.25
CA PRO A 307 -17.66 -4.23 -0.92
C PRO A 307 -17.28 -5.29 0.12
N ALA A 308 -18.19 -5.59 1.04
CA ALA A 308 -18.09 -6.69 1.99
C ALA A 308 -19.44 -7.41 2.07
N VAL A 309 -19.42 -8.73 1.94
CA VAL A 309 -20.63 -9.56 2.06
C VAL A 309 -20.72 -10.13 3.47
N SER A 310 -21.92 -10.10 4.05
CA SER A 310 -22.15 -10.63 5.40
C SER A 310 -21.94 -12.13 5.49
N PRO A 311 -21.59 -12.65 6.68
CA PRO A 311 -21.42 -14.10 6.91
C PRO A 311 -22.61 -14.96 6.54
N ASP A 312 -23.82 -14.47 6.65
CA ASP A 312 -25.06 -15.17 6.25
C ASP A 312 -25.39 -15.03 4.74
N GLY A 313 -24.63 -14.19 4.02
CA GLY A 313 -24.81 -13.94 2.60
C GLY A 313 -25.99 -13.02 2.25
N ALA A 314 -26.67 -12.43 3.24
CA ALA A 314 -27.88 -11.63 3.02
C ALA A 314 -27.60 -10.16 2.75
N LEU A 315 -26.50 -9.62 3.30
CA LEU A 315 -26.19 -8.19 3.28
C LEU A 315 -24.91 -7.88 2.51
N LEU A 316 -24.87 -6.69 1.95
CA LEU A 316 -23.73 -6.06 1.32
C LEU A 316 -23.42 -4.74 2.02
N ALA A 317 -22.23 -4.61 2.59
CA ALA A 317 -21.70 -3.33 3.07
C ALA A 317 -20.73 -2.75 2.03
N TYR A 318 -20.69 -1.43 1.93
CA TYR A 318 -19.80 -0.71 1.04
C TYR A 318 -19.52 0.70 1.55
N ILE A 319 -18.46 1.33 1.02
CA ILE A 319 -18.13 2.73 1.26
C ILE A 319 -18.65 3.54 0.07
N ARG A 320 -19.45 4.58 0.36
CA ARG A 320 -19.81 5.61 -0.58
C ARG A 320 -18.94 6.83 -0.31
N THR A 321 -18.24 7.30 -1.34
CA THR A 321 -17.33 8.43 -1.28
C THR A 321 -17.83 9.54 -2.19
N ASP A 322 -18.36 10.62 -1.63
CA ASP A 322 -18.78 11.78 -2.42
C ASP A 322 -17.58 12.42 -3.10
N ARG A 323 -17.76 12.93 -4.30
CA ARG A 323 -16.66 13.54 -5.06
C ARG A 323 -16.25 14.86 -4.45
N ALA A 324 -14.95 15.02 -4.26
CA ALA A 324 -14.35 16.28 -3.90
C ALA A 324 -14.59 17.34 -4.98
N THR A 325 -14.76 18.58 -4.54
CA THR A 325 -14.74 19.77 -5.39
C THR A 325 -13.90 20.84 -4.72
N PRO A 326 -13.45 21.88 -5.42
CA PRO A 326 -12.73 22.99 -4.78
C PRO A 326 -13.51 23.67 -3.64
N ALA A 327 -14.84 23.50 -3.59
CA ALA A 327 -15.67 24.06 -2.53
C ALA A 327 -15.68 23.23 -1.23
N GLY A 328 -15.22 21.97 -1.28
CA GLY A 328 -15.17 21.13 -0.08
C GLY A 328 -14.60 19.74 -0.33
N PRO A 329 -14.07 19.12 0.73
CA PRO A 329 -13.48 17.80 0.67
C PRO A 329 -14.52 16.70 0.46
N THR A 330 -14.02 15.55 0.05
CA THR A 330 -14.74 14.28 0.01
C THR A 330 -15.33 13.91 1.38
N GLN A 331 -16.54 13.35 1.36
CA GLN A 331 -17.14 12.67 2.52
C GLN A 331 -17.23 11.18 2.26
N GLN A 332 -16.79 10.37 3.20
CA GLN A 332 -16.92 8.91 3.16
C GLN A 332 -18.01 8.45 4.11
N GLU A 333 -18.87 7.57 3.64
CA GLU A 333 -20.00 7.02 4.36
C GLU A 333 -20.05 5.51 4.24
N ILE A 334 -20.42 4.83 5.31
CA ILE A 334 -20.68 3.39 5.28
C ILE A 334 -22.15 3.14 5.02
N TRP A 335 -22.43 2.31 4.03
CA TRP A 335 -23.77 1.90 3.63
C TRP A 335 -23.91 0.39 3.69
N VAL A 336 -25.12 -0.07 3.99
CA VAL A 336 -25.52 -1.48 3.98
C VAL A 336 -26.81 -1.62 3.20
N SER A 337 -26.87 -2.63 2.33
CA SER A 337 -28.04 -3.03 1.54
C SER A 337 -28.28 -4.54 1.64
N ALA A 338 -29.36 -5.03 1.07
CA ALA A 338 -29.45 -6.44 0.70
C ALA A 338 -28.37 -6.77 -0.35
N LEU A 339 -28.03 -8.05 -0.53
CA LEU A 339 -26.97 -8.47 -1.46
C LEU A 339 -27.25 -8.05 -2.91
N ASP A 340 -28.51 -7.88 -3.27
CA ASP A 340 -28.95 -7.42 -4.60
C ASP A 340 -28.93 -5.88 -4.77
N GLY A 341 -28.45 -5.15 -3.77
CA GLY A 341 -28.40 -3.67 -3.76
C GLY A 341 -29.68 -2.99 -3.28
N SER A 342 -30.76 -3.71 -3.03
CA SER A 342 -32.02 -3.14 -2.52
C SER A 342 -31.91 -2.75 -1.04
N ASP A 343 -32.86 -1.93 -0.56
CA ASP A 343 -32.99 -1.50 0.83
C ASP A 343 -31.73 -0.85 1.43
N ALA A 344 -30.98 -0.11 0.61
CA ALA A 344 -29.74 0.54 1.01
C ALA A 344 -29.98 1.62 2.09
N ARG A 345 -29.18 1.60 3.13
CA ARG A 345 -29.22 2.58 4.22
C ARG A 345 -27.81 2.91 4.72
N ARG A 346 -27.63 4.14 5.19
CA ARG A 346 -26.40 4.59 5.82
C ARG A 346 -26.30 4.00 7.24
N VAL A 347 -25.12 3.57 7.63
CA VAL A 347 -24.79 3.10 8.98
C VAL A 347 -23.94 4.15 9.68
N ALA A 348 -24.17 4.33 11.00
CA ALA A 348 -23.42 5.26 11.85
C ALA A 348 -23.33 6.69 11.27
N ALA A 349 -24.47 7.27 10.91
CA ALA A 349 -24.55 8.55 10.19
C ALA A 349 -23.85 9.74 10.87
N ASP A 350 -23.73 9.71 12.20
CA ASP A 350 -23.10 10.76 13.01
C ASP A 350 -21.61 10.47 13.30
N TRP A 351 -21.06 9.37 12.76
CA TRP A 351 -19.67 9.01 12.95
C TRP A 351 -18.78 9.66 11.88
N ASP A 352 -18.17 10.77 12.25
CA ASP A 352 -17.34 11.59 11.38
C ASP A 352 -15.89 11.07 11.32
N ARG A 353 -15.71 9.89 10.73
CA ARG A 353 -14.40 9.27 10.46
C ARG A 353 -14.44 8.57 9.11
N TRP A 354 -13.28 8.40 8.51
CA TRP A 354 -13.12 7.66 7.25
C TRP A 354 -12.71 6.22 7.53
N PRO A 355 -13.52 5.24 7.10
CA PRO A 355 -13.18 3.83 7.30
C PRO A 355 -12.01 3.41 6.39
N SER A 356 -11.03 2.71 6.94
CA SER A 356 -9.90 2.15 6.19
C SER A 356 -9.96 0.64 6.03
N SER A 357 -10.87 -0.04 6.72
CA SER A 357 -11.22 -1.45 6.53
C SER A 357 -12.70 -1.63 6.79
N LEU A 358 -13.30 -2.67 6.21
CA LEU A 358 -14.73 -2.94 6.34
C LEU A 358 -14.96 -4.45 6.35
N GLN A 359 -15.45 -4.99 7.48
CA GLN A 359 -15.84 -6.39 7.62
C GLN A 359 -17.10 -6.50 8.49
N PHE A 360 -17.96 -7.47 8.18
CA PHE A 360 -19.04 -7.83 9.11
C PHE A 360 -18.48 -8.55 10.33
N ASP A 361 -19.14 -8.38 11.47
CA ASP A 361 -18.94 -9.25 12.63
C ASP A 361 -19.46 -10.67 12.37
N ALA A 362 -19.26 -11.56 13.33
CA ALA A 362 -19.60 -12.99 13.15
C ALA A 362 -21.09 -13.24 12.92
N ASP A 363 -21.95 -12.40 13.51
CA ASP A 363 -23.39 -12.56 13.56
C ASP A 363 -24.15 -11.75 12.50
N SER A 364 -23.43 -11.02 11.62
CA SER A 364 -24.01 -10.13 10.61
C SER A 364 -24.82 -8.96 11.20
N GLU A 365 -24.58 -8.58 12.46
CA GLU A 365 -25.32 -7.53 13.18
C GLU A 365 -24.56 -6.19 13.26
N ALA A 366 -23.26 -6.21 12.99
CA ALA A 366 -22.40 -5.04 13.01
C ALA A 366 -21.26 -5.14 11.99
N LEU A 367 -20.59 -4.01 11.80
CA LEU A 367 -19.36 -3.90 11.04
C LEU A 367 -18.17 -3.67 11.97
N VAL A 368 -17.07 -4.35 11.74
CA VAL A 368 -15.78 -4.10 12.35
C VAL A 368 -14.95 -3.29 11.35
N VAL A 369 -14.55 -2.09 11.77
CA VAL A 369 -13.83 -1.14 10.92
C VAL A 369 -12.62 -0.57 11.65
N THR A 370 -11.62 -0.11 10.88
CA THR A 370 -10.56 0.75 11.39
C THR A 370 -10.71 2.14 10.81
N ALA A 371 -10.31 3.16 11.54
CA ALA A 371 -10.29 4.53 11.07
C ALA A 371 -9.28 5.34 11.88
N ASP A 372 -8.74 6.38 11.27
CA ASP A 372 -7.86 7.31 11.98
C ASP A 372 -8.63 8.08 13.05
N GLN A 373 -8.02 8.24 14.22
CA GLN A 373 -8.53 9.06 15.30
C GLN A 373 -7.42 9.60 16.19
N ASP A 374 -7.27 10.90 16.26
CA ASP A 374 -6.31 11.60 17.12
C ASP A 374 -4.89 11.01 17.05
N GLY A 375 -4.36 10.79 15.82
CA GLY A 375 -3.03 10.22 15.57
C GLY A 375 -2.88 8.74 15.93
N ARG A 376 -3.97 8.00 15.96
CA ARG A 376 -4.10 6.57 16.20
C ARG A 376 -4.97 5.96 15.12
N GLY A 377 -4.99 4.63 15.01
CA GLY A 377 -5.87 3.89 14.10
C GLY A 377 -6.63 2.80 14.83
N PRO A 378 -7.58 3.13 15.72
CA PRO A 378 -8.33 2.16 16.51
C PRO A 378 -9.26 1.28 15.68
N VAL A 379 -9.67 0.17 16.31
CA VAL A 379 -10.75 -0.71 15.83
C VAL A 379 -12.07 -0.23 16.41
N PHE A 380 -13.08 -0.13 15.56
CA PHE A 380 -14.46 0.21 15.93
C PHE A 380 -15.40 -0.95 15.60
N ARG A 381 -16.47 -1.08 16.38
CA ARG A 381 -17.65 -1.88 16.05
C ARG A 381 -18.82 -0.93 15.81
N LEU A 382 -19.39 -0.98 14.62
CA LEU A 382 -20.51 -0.17 14.19
C LEU A 382 -21.74 -1.08 14.05
N GLY A 383 -22.67 -0.97 15.00
CA GLY A 383 -23.93 -1.71 14.95
C GLY A 383 -24.77 -1.29 13.74
N LEU A 384 -25.46 -2.25 13.12
CA LEU A 384 -26.37 -1.94 12.03
C LEU A 384 -27.59 -1.10 12.50
N ASP A 385 -27.78 -0.94 13.81
CA ASP A 385 -28.72 -0.02 14.44
C ASP A 385 -28.19 1.42 14.55
N GLY A 386 -26.93 1.66 14.11
CA GLY A 386 -26.26 2.96 14.16
C GLY A 386 -25.40 3.19 15.38
N SER A 387 -25.31 2.24 16.32
CA SER A 387 -24.44 2.35 17.48
C SER A 387 -22.96 2.31 17.08
N VAL A 388 -22.12 3.09 17.78
CA VAL A 388 -20.67 3.15 17.55
C VAL A 388 -19.94 2.81 18.84
N THR A 389 -19.07 1.81 18.79
CA THR A 389 -18.20 1.41 19.90
C THR A 389 -16.76 1.38 19.45
N GLN A 390 -15.91 2.19 20.07
CA GLN A 390 -14.46 2.08 19.91
C GLN A 390 -13.95 0.91 20.75
N LEU A 391 -13.42 -0.15 20.11
CA LEU A 391 -12.93 -1.33 20.80
C LEU A 391 -11.54 -1.14 21.41
N THR A 392 -10.65 -0.43 20.71
CA THR A 392 -9.27 -0.21 21.18
C THR A 392 -9.01 1.27 21.48
N THR A 393 -8.36 1.55 22.61
CA THR A 393 -8.16 2.93 23.13
C THR A 393 -6.72 3.26 23.46
N ASP A 394 -5.78 2.39 23.06
CA ASP A 394 -4.35 2.56 23.28
C ASP A 394 -3.68 3.40 22.17
N ASP A 395 -2.42 3.80 22.38
CA ASP A 395 -1.65 4.64 21.47
C ASP A 395 -1.12 3.87 20.26
N HIS A 396 -2.01 3.14 19.54
CA HIS A 396 -1.63 2.27 18.42
C HIS A 396 -2.59 2.41 17.24
N SER A 397 -2.12 1.89 16.10
CA SER A 397 -2.91 1.63 14.91
C SER A 397 -3.03 0.15 14.64
N TYR A 398 -4.19 -0.25 14.12
CA TYR A 398 -4.54 -1.62 13.82
C TYR A 398 -4.79 -1.79 12.32
N THR A 399 -4.14 -2.79 11.72
CA THR A 399 -4.27 -3.16 10.31
C THR A 399 -4.48 -4.65 10.14
N ASP A 400 -4.77 -5.10 8.92
CA ASP A 400 -5.01 -6.52 8.62
C ASP A 400 -6.04 -7.17 9.56
N VAL A 401 -7.11 -6.45 9.87
CA VAL A 401 -8.19 -6.87 10.77
C VAL A 401 -8.88 -8.14 10.25
N ARG A 402 -9.09 -9.14 11.13
CA ARG A 402 -9.83 -10.37 10.84
C ARG A 402 -10.73 -10.73 12.01
N VAL A 403 -12.02 -10.92 11.73
CA VAL A 403 -12.99 -11.33 12.74
C VAL A 403 -12.95 -12.85 12.90
N ASP A 404 -12.75 -13.31 14.13
CA ASP A 404 -12.90 -14.71 14.51
C ASP A 404 -14.39 -15.03 14.67
N ARG A 405 -14.90 -15.90 13.82
CA ARG A 405 -16.34 -16.19 13.72
C ARG A 405 -16.89 -17.03 14.86
N GLU A 406 -16.05 -17.77 15.57
CA GLU A 406 -16.49 -18.57 16.72
C GLU A 406 -16.64 -17.72 17.98
N THR A 407 -15.79 -16.70 18.14
CA THR A 407 -15.73 -15.90 19.37
C THR A 407 -16.17 -14.46 19.19
N GLY A 408 -16.18 -13.94 17.96
CA GLY A 408 -16.38 -12.54 17.65
C GLY A 408 -15.15 -11.66 17.89
N ASP A 409 -14.07 -12.19 18.45
CA ASP A 409 -12.84 -11.45 18.70
C ASP A 409 -12.16 -11.04 17.37
N VAL A 410 -11.32 -10.02 17.44
CA VAL A 410 -10.63 -9.47 16.30
C VAL A 410 -9.14 -9.78 16.36
N LEU A 411 -8.59 -10.41 15.33
CA LEU A 411 -7.15 -10.50 15.13
C LEU A 411 -6.69 -9.34 14.25
N ALA A 412 -5.55 -8.76 14.57
CA ALA A 412 -5.00 -7.64 13.80
C ALA A 412 -3.47 -7.57 13.91
N LEU A 413 -2.86 -6.78 13.05
CA LEU A 413 -1.51 -6.27 13.24
C LEU A 413 -1.60 -4.91 13.94
N ARG A 414 -0.90 -4.77 15.06
CA ARG A 414 -0.86 -3.57 15.90
C ARG A 414 0.50 -2.90 15.80
N SER A 415 0.55 -1.60 15.63
CA SER A 415 1.81 -0.84 15.55
C SER A 415 1.69 0.55 16.17
N SER A 416 2.84 1.14 16.51
CA SER A 416 2.99 2.55 16.89
C SER A 416 4.37 3.04 16.49
N TRP A 417 4.71 4.31 16.72
CA TRP A 417 6.08 4.81 16.47
C TRP A 417 7.14 4.19 17.40
N MET A 418 6.72 3.47 18.45
CA MET A 418 7.59 2.74 19.37
C MET A 418 7.61 1.23 19.13
N ALA A 419 6.78 0.69 18.24
CA ALA A 419 6.76 -0.73 17.94
C ALA A 419 6.26 -0.98 16.50
N PRO A 420 7.01 -1.74 15.68
CA PRO A 420 6.51 -2.16 14.36
C PRO A 420 5.33 -3.12 14.49
N ALA A 421 4.68 -3.37 13.35
CA ALA A 421 3.53 -4.25 13.25
C ALA A 421 3.80 -5.64 13.88
N HIS A 422 2.90 -6.08 14.76
CA HIS A 422 2.94 -7.38 15.43
C HIS A 422 1.52 -7.90 15.65
N PRO A 423 1.31 -9.24 15.66
CA PRO A 423 -0.01 -9.81 15.73
C PRO A 423 -0.59 -9.73 17.14
N VAL A 424 -1.86 -9.34 17.22
CA VAL A 424 -2.62 -9.25 18.46
C VAL A 424 -4.02 -9.83 18.28
N ARG A 425 -4.66 -10.16 19.41
CA ARG A 425 -6.08 -10.47 19.54
C ARG A 425 -6.75 -9.40 20.38
N VAL A 426 -7.83 -8.85 19.90
CA VAL A 426 -8.69 -7.86 20.57
C VAL A 426 -9.99 -8.57 20.97
N SER A 427 -10.33 -8.56 22.23
CA SER A 427 -11.57 -9.13 22.74
C SER A 427 -12.77 -8.32 22.27
N ALA A 428 -13.76 -8.97 21.69
CA ALA A 428 -15.03 -8.33 21.30
C ALA A 428 -15.85 -7.87 22.52
N ALA A 429 -15.63 -8.51 23.68
CA ALA A 429 -16.44 -8.26 24.88
C ALA A 429 -16.03 -6.98 25.60
N ASP A 430 -14.73 -6.66 25.69
CA ASP A 430 -14.21 -5.57 26.50
C ASP A 430 -13.06 -4.78 25.85
N GLY A 431 -12.69 -5.11 24.60
CA GLY A 431 -11.61 -4.44 23.86
C GLY A 431 -10.21 -4.73 24.39
N SER A 432 -10.04 -5.66 25.32
CA SER A 432 -8.72 -6.03 25.83
C SER A 432 -7.83 -6.61 24.75
N VAL A 433 -6.56 -6.16 24.72
CA VAL A 433 -5.60 -6.52 23.68
C VAL A 433 -4.57 -7.51 24.21
N THR A 434 -4.47 -8.66 23.60
CA THR A 434 -3.50 -9.71 23.93
C THR A 434 -2.54 -9.90 22.78
N ALA A 435 -1.22 -9.82 23.06
CA ALA A 435 -0.19 -10.10 22.06
C ALA A 435 -0.15 -11.60 21.72
N LEU A 436 -0.08 -11.90 20.42
CA LEU A 436 0.13 -13.25 19.93
C LEU A 436 1.63 -13.56 19.80
N ALA A 437 1.96 -14.85 19.66
CA ALA A 437 3.32 -15.24 19.32
C ALA A 437 3.74 -14.63 17.99
N THR A 438 4.93 -14.05 17.91
CA THR A 438 5.43 -13.40 16.70
C THR A 438 6.60 -14.15 16.07
N PRO A 439 6.61 -14.38 14.75
CA PRO A 439 7.74 -14.99 14.04
C PRO A 439 8.94 -14.05 13.92
N ALA A 440 8.77 -12.75 14.17
CA ALA A 440 9.82 -11.76 14.18
C ALA A 440 9.87 -11.07 15.55
N PRO A 441 11.00 -11.09 16.27
CA PRO A 441 11.12 -10.37 17.53
C PRO A 441 10.97 -8.87 17.28
N LEU A 442 10.30 -8.17 18.20
CA LEU A 442 10.20 -6.72 18.16
C LEU A 442 11.60 -6.13 18.41
N PRO A 443 12.05 -5.18 17.57
CA PRO A 443 13.31 -4.50 17.80
C PRO A 443 13.22 -3.60 19.02
N ALA A 444 14.34 -3.44 19.73
CA ALA A 444 14.45 -2.44 20.77
C ALA A 444 14.43 -1.04 20.16
N THR A 445 13.40 -0.26 20.46
CA THR A 445 13.33 1.18 20.14
C THR A 445 14.04 1.99 21.21
N THR A 446 14.42 3.22 20.91
CA THR A 446 15.10 4.12 21.84
C THR A 446 14.29 5.40 22.05
N GLY A 447 14.55 6.10 23.15
CA GLY A 447 13.87 7.34 23.49
C GLY A 447 12.46 7.13 24.03
N THR A 448 11.70 8.20 24.07
CA THR A 448 10.31 8.22 24.56
C THR A 448 9.39 8.90 23.55
N MET A 449 8.13 8.51 23.51
CA MET A 449 7.08 9.14 22.71
C MET A 449 6.08 9.84 23.64
N THR A 450 5.73 11.06 23.32
CA THR A 450 4.71 11.83 24.02
C THR A 450 3.83 12.57 23.02
N GLU A 451 2.59 12.79 23.41
CA GLU A 451 1.70 13.66 22.65
C GLU A 451 1.98 15.13 22.98
N VAL A 452 2.00 15.96 21.95
CA VAL A 452 2.11 17.41 22.07
C VAL A 452 0.96 18.07 21.32
N GLU A 453 0.51 19.22 21.79
CA GLU A 453 -0.60 19.96 21.18
C GLU A 453 -0.41 21.47 21.30
N THR A 454 -1.07 22.18 20.41
CA THR A 454 -1.21 23.64 20.44
C THR A 454 -2.61 24.02 19.96
N THR A 455 -2.95 25.29 20.13
CA THR A 455 -4.16 25.86 19.56
C THR A 455 -3.77 26.80 18.41
N ALA A 456 -4.26 26.53 17.23
CA ALA A 456 -4.07 27.37 16.05
C ALA A 456 -4.78 28.75 16.22
N ALA A 457 -4.43 29.69 15.37
CA ALA A 457 -4.96 31.06 15.44
C ALA A 457 -6.49 31.12 15.26
N ASP A 458 -7.08 30.16 14.55
CA ASP A 458 -8.51 30.00 14.34
C ASP A 458 -9.23 29.23 15.48
N GLY A 459 -8.48 28.81 16.52
CA GLY A 459 -8.99 28.08 17.67
C GLY A 459 -8.99 26.56 17.52
N ALA A 460 -8.55 26.02 16.37
CA ALA A 460 -8.47 24.58 16.18
C ALA A 460 -7.34 23.97 17.03
N ARG A 461 -7.61 22.77 17.57
CA ARG A 461 -6.58 21.96 18.25
C ARG A 461 -5.70 21.31 17.19
N VAL A 462 -4.39 21.56 17.26
CA VAL A 462 -3.36 20.91 16.45
C VAL A 462 -2.52 20.04 17.36
N ARG A 463 -2.35 18.79 17.00
CA ARG A 463 -1.58 17.84 17.80
C ARG A 463 -0.48 17.15 16.98
N GLY A 464 0.43 16.47 17.67
CA GLY A 464 1.47 15.64 17.06
C GLY A 464 2.08 14.69 18.07
N TRP A 465 2.84 13.73 17.56
CA TRP A 465 3.73 12.92 18.35
C TRP A 465 5.11 13.58 18.42
N LEU A 466 5.70 13.64 19.63
CA LEU A 466 7.08 14.05 19.84
C LEU A 466 7.85 12.85 20.37
N LEU A 467 8.84 12.39 19.60
CA LEU A 467 9.80 11.39 20.02
C LEU A 467 11.05 12.10 20.52
N LEU A 468 11.43 11.84 21.77
CA LEU A 468 12.61 12.43 22.41
C LEU A 468 13.73 11.39 22.52
N PRO A 469 14.98 11.73 22.15
CA PRO A 469 16.12 10.84 22.37
C PRO A 469 16.43 10.67 23.85
N GLU A 470 17.08 9.55 24.20
CA GLU A 470 17.57 9.33 25.56
C GLU A 470 18.54 10.46 25.98
N GLY A 471 18.37 10.98 27.20
CA GLY A 471 19.22 12.02 27.77
C GLY A 471 18.84 13.46 27.34
N ALA A 472 17.83 13.66 26.51
CA ALA A 472 17.32 15.01 26.25
C ALA A 472 16.82 15.66 27.56
N SER A 473 17.35 16.83 27.90
CA SER A 473 17.00 17.56 29.12
C SER A 473 17.31 19.04 28.96
N ALA A 474 16.98 19.85 29.96
CA ALA A 474 17.33 21.27 29.97
C ALA A 474 18.84 21.54 29.92
N GLU A 475 19.66 20.61 30.43
CA GLU A 475 21.12 20.69 30.42
C GLU A 475 21.74 20.16 29.12
N ALA A 476 20.98 19.32 28.37
CA ALA A 476 21.40 18.72 27.13
C ALA A 476 20.22 18.72 26.12
N PRO A 477 19.79 19.88 25.63
CA PRO A 477 18.64 19.96 24.75
C PRO A 477 18.94 19.33 23.38
N ALA A 478 17.95 18.59 22.85
CA ALA A 478 18.06 17.89 21.58
C ALA A 478 17.76 18.79 20.38
N PRO A 479 18.47 18.66 19.24
CA PRO A 479 18.07 19.29 18.00
C PRO A 479 16.70 18.78 17.55
N LEU A 480 15.86 19.63 16.96
CA LEU A 480 14.51 19.31 16.52
C LEU A 480 14.46 19.01 15.03
N LEU A 481 13.81 17.92 14.68
CA LEU A 481 13.42 17.58 13.31
C LEU A 481 11.90 17.59 13.19
N LEU A 482 11.36 18.58 12.48
CA LEU A 482 9.97 18.59 12.04
C LEU A 482 9.82 17.64 10.85
N TRP A 483 9.02 16.58 10.97
CA TRP A 483 8.78 15.63 9.89
C TRP A 483 7.32 15.66 9.47
N ILE A 484 7.06 16.17 8.28
CA ILE A 484 5.72 16.45 7.75
C ILE A 484 5.25 15.24 6.95
N HIS A 485 4.03 14.73 7.23
CA HIS A 485 3.48 13.57 6.53
C HIS A 485 3.07 13.90 5.10
N GLY A 486 3.02 12.86 4.27
CA GLY A 486 2.42 12.90 2.93
C GLY A 486 0.91 12.66 2.98
N GLY A 487 0.28 12.76 1.83
CA GLY A 487 -1.17 12.59 1.65
C GLY A 487 -1.70 13.65 0.69
N PRO A 488 -2.31 14.77 1.12
CA PRO A 488 -2.40 15.33 2.49
C PRO A 488 -3.35 14.60 3.45
N LEU A 489 -4.34 13.89 2.93
CA LEU A 489 -5.37 13.16 3.69
C LEU A 489 -4.77 11.90 4.32
N ASN A 490 -4.09 12.08 5.42
CA ASN A 490 -3.35 11.07 6.18
C ASN A 490 -3.12 11.55 7.62
N SER A 491 -2.51 10.72 8.48
CA SER A 491 -2.11 11.07 9.84
C SER A 491 -0.84 10.33 10.23
N TRP A 492 -0.03 10.89 11.15
CA TRP A 492 1.10 10.23 11.78
C TRP A 492 0.64 9.24 12.85
N ASN A 493 0.08 8.09 12.46
CA ASN A 493 -0.57 7.15 13.37
C ASN A 493 0.10 5.77 13.47
N ALA A 494 0.90 5.35 12.48
CA ALA A 494 1.40 3.98 12.37
C ALA A 494 2.87 3.92 12.00
N TRP A 495 3.52 2.80 12.38
CA TRP A 495 4.89 2.49 12.01
C TRP A 495 5.11 2.54 10.50
N SER A 496 6.22 3.13 10.10
CA SER A 496 6.68 3.09 8.71
C SER A 496 8.14 2.59 8.64
N TRP A 497 8.38 1.62 7.78
CA TRP A 497 9.73 1.12 7.51
C TRP A 497 10.52 2.04 6.56
N ARG A 498 9.83 2.87 5.80
CA ARG A 498 10.46 3.79 4.85
C ARG A 498 11.03 5.02 5.54
N TRP A 499 10.21 5.62 6.36
CA TRP A 499 10.49 6.88 7.05
C TRP A 499 10.24 6.70 8.55
N THR A 500 11.17 5.98 9.19
CA THR A 500 11.06 5.73 10.62
C THR A 500 11.78 6.79 11.43
N PRO A 501 11.08 7.49 12.35
CA PRO A 501 11.69 8.48 13.22
C PRO A 501 12.75 7.88 14.15
N GLN A 502 12.68 6.57 14.46
CA GLN A 502 13.63 5.88 15.32
C GLN A 502 15.10 6.00 14.87
N VAL A 503 15.33 6.12 13.54
CA VAL A 503 16.67 6.36 12.99
C VAL A 503 17.22 7.71 13.44
N MET A 504 16.38 8.73 13.47
CA MET A 504 16.77 10.09 13.89
C MET A 504 16.90 10.19 15.42
N VAL A 505 15.96 9.59 16.14
CA VAL A 505 15.99 9.50 17.62
C VAL A 505 17.27 8.79 18.08
N ALA A 506 17.67 7.67 17.45
CA ALA A 506 18.90 6.97 17.76
C ALA A 506 20.17 7.81 17.50
N ARG A 507 20.06 8.93 16.78
CA ARG A 507 21.15 9.89 16.52
C ARG A 507 21.02 11.20 17.29
N GLY A 508 20.13 11.23 18.28
CA GLY A 508 19.99 12.34 19.20
C GLY A 508 19.05 13.45 18.75
N TYR A 509 18.27 13.26 17.68
CA TYR A 509 17.23 14.21 17.31
C TYR A 509 15.95 13.98 18.10
N ALA A 510 15.31 15.03 18.56
CA ALA A 510 13.89 15.06 18.84
C ALA A 510 13.14 15.12 17.51
N VAL A 511 12.11 14.29 17.33
CA VAL A 511 11.34 14.23 16.08
C VAL A 511 9.89 14.57 16.36
N LEU A 512 9.42 15.66 15.75
CA LEU A 512 8.03 16.09 15.80
C LEU A 512 7.28 15.56 14.57
N LEU A 513 6.21 14.83 14.81
CA LEU A 513 5.31 14.22 13.82
C LEU A 513 3.92 14.84 13.98
N PRO A 514 3.66 16.02 13.40
CA PRO A 514 2.40 16.74 13.59
C PRO A 514 1.34 16.32 12.58
N ASP A 515 0.08 16.51 12.98
CA ASP A 515 -1.11 16.38 12.13
C ASP A 515 -1.72 17.79 11.92
N PRO A 516 -1.31 18.53 10.88
CA PRO A 516 -1.88 19.84 10.54
C PRO A 516 -3.26 19.71 9.89
N ALA A 517 -3.94 20.81 9.60
CA ALA A 517 -5.13 20.86 8.77
C ALA A 517 -4.95 19.97 7.51
N LEU A 518 -6.01 19.34 7.02
CA LEU A 518 -6.06 18.26 6.03
C LEU A 518 -5.82 16.85 6.62
N SER A 519 -5.25 16.70 7.81
CA SER A 519 -5.03 15.38 8.40
C SER A 519 -6.34 14.66 8.72
N THR A 520 -6.33 13.35 8.56
CA THR A 520 -7.46 12.47 8.90
C THR A 520 -7.54 12.19 10.40
N GLY A 521 -8.72 11.76 10.87
CA GLY A 521 -8.92 11.39 12.28
C GLY A 521 -9.40 12.52 13.19
N TYR A 522 -9.66 13.71 12.66
CA TYR A 522 -10.10 14.90 13.39
C TYR A 522 -11.47 15.42 12.94
N GLY A 523 -12.12 14.71 12.04
CA GLY A 523 -13.40 15.10 11.43
C GLY A 523 -13.24 15.88 10.13
N LEU A 524 -14.34 15.98 9.39
CA LEU A 524 -14.36 16.60 8.07
C LEU A 524 -14.07 18.11 8.13
N ASP A 525 -14.50 18.79 9.17
CA ASP A 525 -14.23 20.23 9.36
C ASP A 525 -12.71 20.51 9.49
N PHE A 526 -11.96 19.60 10.11
CA PHE A 526 -10.51 19.75 10.23
C PHE A 526 -9.81 19.60 8.87
N ILE A 527 -10.28 18.69 8.04
CA ILE A 527 -9.81 18.53 6.65
C ILE A 527 -10.14 19.78 5.84
N ALA A 528 -11.37 20.30 5.98
CA ALA A 528 -11.86 21.46 5.23
C ALA A 528 -11.03 22.73 5.49
N ARG A 529 -10.39 22.87 6.65
CA ARG A 529 -9.54 24.03 6.99
C ARG A 529 -8.39 24.24 6.00
N GLY A 530 -7.85 23.17 5.41
CA GLY A 530 -6.75 23.24 4.43
C GLY A 530 -7.20 23.04 2.98
N TRP A 531 -8.49 22.83 2.72
CA TRP A 531 -9.00 22.54 1.39
C TRP A 531 -8.89 23.76 0.47
N ASP A 532 -8.41 23.60 -0.77
CA ASP A 532 -8.06 24.69 -1.71
C ASP A 532 -7.05 25.72 -1.13
N ALA A 533 -6.41 25.41 0.01
CA ALA A 533 -5.61 26.34 0.82
C ALA A 533 -4.41 25.67 1.49
N TRP A 534 -3.71 24.81 0.75
CA TRP A 534 -2.62 23.98 1.29
C TRP A 534 -1.48 24.78 1.93
N GLY A 535 -1.17 25.98 1.39
CA GLY A 535 -0.16 26.88 1.91
C GLY A 535 -0.61 27.76 3.09
N GLU A 536 -1.86 27.65 3.54
CA GLU A 536 -2.44 28.50 4.59
C GLU A 536 -2.49 27.74 5.94
N ALA A 537 -3.68 27.21 6.32
CA ALA A 537 -3.86 26.54 7.61
C ALA A 537 -2.86 25.39 7.85
N PRO A 538 -2.56 24.49 6.89
CA PRO A 538 -1.55 23.46 7.12
C PRO A 538 -0.17 24.03 7.49
N PHE A 539 0.27 25.10 6.83
CA PHE A 539 1.55 25.76 7.14
C PHE A 539 1.52 26.43 8.51
N THR A 540 0.49 27.22 8.82
CA THR A 540 0.41 27.93 10.11
C THR A 540 0.25 26.96 11.28
N ASP A 541 -0.44 25.84 11.12
CA ASP A 541 -0.54 24.76 12.10
C ASP A 541 0.84 24.15 12.40
N LEU A 542 1.62 23.84 11.34
CA LEU A 542 2.98 23.32 11.48
C LEU A 542 3.88 24.28 12.22
N MET A 543 3.84 25.57 11.88
CA MET A 543 4.64 26.58 12.58
C MET A 543 4.23 26.73 14.05
N SER A 544 2.94 26.75 14.32
CA SER A 544 2.39 26.90 15.69
C SER A 544 2.77 25.71 16.60
N ILE A 545 2.68 24.47 16.12
CA ILE A 545 3.08 23.33 16.94
C ILE A 545 4.59 23.22 17.08
N THR A 546 5.35 23.68 16.08
CA THR A 546 6.81 23.78 16.16
C THR A 546 7.21 24.80 17.23
N ASP A 547 6.57 25.96 17.29
CA ASP A 547 6.78 26.98 18.36
C ASP A 547 6.54 26.39 19.75
N ALA A 548 5.46 25.62 19.91
CA ALA A 548 5.12 25.00 21.19
C ALA A 548 6.18 23.96 21.63
N VAL A 549 6.79 23.26 20.67
CA VAL A 549 7.84 22.28 20.94
C VAL A 549 9.18 22.97 21.18
N GLU A 550 9.55 23.98 20.41
CA GLU A 550 10.78 24.76 20.60
C GLU A 550 10.81 25.51 21.95
N ALA A 551 9.66 25.88 22.49
CA ALA A 551 9.58 26.50 23.83
C ALA A 551 9.92 25.53 25.01
N ARG A 552 10.11 24.25 24.75
CA ARG A 552 10.49 23.26 25.77
C ARG A 552 11.96 23.37 26.12
N ALA A 553 12.29 23.18 27.40
CA ALA A 553 13.68 23.27 27.86
C ALA A 553 14.58 22.11 27.35
N ASP A 554 13.99 20.99 26.94
CA ASP A 554 14.70 19.81 26.45
C ASP A 554 14.93 19.83 24.92
N ILE A 555 14.58 20.95 24.24
CA ILE A 555 14.73 21.17 22.79
C ILE A 555 15.68 22.35 22.54
N ASP A 556 16.58 22.19 21.59
CA ASP A 556 17.46 23.26 21.11
C ASP A 556 16.83 23.96 19.89
N GLU A 557 16.18 25.09 20.14
CA GLU A 557 15.53 25.91 19.12
C GLU A 557 16.50 26.46 18.04
N THR A 558 17.79 26.47 18.30
CA THR A 558 18.80 26.96 17.36
C THR A 558 19.29 25.90 16.38
N ARG A 559 18.96 24.62 16.61
CA ARG A 559 19.35 23.47 15.81
C ARG A 559 18.11 22.71 15.29
N THR A 560 17.42 23.34 14.34
CA THR A 560 16.17 22.81 13.82
C THR A 560 16.27 22.48 12.34
N ALA A 561 15.55 21.46 11.88
CA ALA A 561 15.39 21.09 10.48
C ALA A 561 13.95 20.69 10.18
N ALA A 562 13.55 20.79 8.91
CA ALA A 562 12.26 20.30 8.44
C ALA A 562 12.45 19.28 7.31
N MET A 563 11.57 18.25 7.25
CA MET A 563 11.58 17.30 6.16
C MET A 563 10.19 16.73 5.90
N GLY A 564 10.00 16.21 4.69
CA GLY A 564 8.77 15.53 4.30
C GLY A 564 8.84 14.90 2.94
N GLY A 565 7.89 14.04 2.65
CA GLY A 565 7.74 13.38 1.35
C GLY A 565 6.34 13.55 0.77
N SER A 566 6.21 13.57 -0.57
CA SER A 566 4.93 13.77 -1.25
C SER A 566 4.31 15.12 -0.89
N PHE A 567 3.09 15.17 -0.37
CA PHE A 567 2.54 16.40 0.22
C PHE A 567 3.44 16.98 1.32
N GLY A 568 4.06 16.13 2.15
CA GLY A 568 5.05 16.61 3.12
C GLY A 568 6.28 17.23 2.46
N GLY A 569 6.67 16.74 1.28
CA GLY A 569 7.71 17.35 0.44
C GLY A 569 7.26 18.68 -0.17
N TYR A 570 6.01 18.75 -0.66
CA TYR A 570 5.37 20.00 -1.04
C TYR A 570 5.44 21.04 0.08
N MET A 571 5.04 20.63 1.27
CA MET A 571 5.04 21.50 2.44
C MET A 571 6.46 21.88 2.88
N ALA A 572 7.45 20.97 2.74
CA ALA A 572 8.86 21.31 2.96
C ALA A 572 9.35 22.38 1.97
N ASN A 573 8.93 22.30 0.69
CA ASN A 573 9.20 23.34 -0.31
C ASN A 573 8.50 24.65 0.04
N TRP A 574 7.26 24.60 0.51
CA TRP A 574 6.50 25.78 0.95
C TRP A 574 7.18 26.45 2.14
N VAL A 575 7.58 25.68 3.15
CA VAL A 575 8.34 26.15 4.31
C VAL A 575 9.65 26.84 3.87
N ALA A 576 10.37 26.25 2.91
CA ALA A 576 11.63 26.83 2.41
C ALA A 576 11.48 28.23 1.84
N GLY A 577 10.36 28.51 1.15
CA GLY A 577 10.08 29.82 0.53
C GLY A 577 9.39 30.83 1.47
N HIS A 578 8.95 30.42 2.69
CA HIS A 578 8.12 31.26 3.55
C HIS A 578 8.69 31.47 4.96
N THR A 579 9.79 30.83 5.32
CA THR A 579 10.49 31.06 6.60
C THR A 579 11.95 30.64 6.51
N ASP A 580 12.82 31.30 7.27
CA ASP A 580 14.25 31.01 7.41
C ASP A 580 14.62 30.34 8.75
N ARG A 581 13.61 29.87 9.51
CA ARG A 581 13.80 29.33 10.87
C ARG A 581 14.62 28.05 10.91
N PHE A 582 14.56 27.21 9.86
CA PHE A 582 15.24 25.92 9.80
C PHE A 582 16.65 26.02 9.23
N ARG A 583 17.58 25.22 9.76
CA ARG A 583 18.96 25.11 9.30
C ARG A 583 19.12 24.26 8.05
N ALA A 584 18.19 23.34 7.83
CA ALA A 584 18.18 22.40 6.70
C ALA A 584 16.75 22.00 6.35
N ILE A 585 16.49 21.79 5.07
CA ILE A 585 15.23 21.26 4.58
C ILE A 585 15.50 20.05 3.69
N VAL A 586 14.79 18.91 3.95
CA VAL A 586 14.83 17.73 3.09
C VAL A 586 13.46 17.55 2.42
N SER A 587 13.47 17.64 1.10
CA SER A 587 12.28 17.57 0.26
C SER A 587 12.33 16.31 -0.61
N HIS A 588 11.45 15.34 -0.35
CA HIS A 588 11.42 14.04 -1.03
C HIS A 588 10.17 13.87 -1.87
N ALA A 589 10.32 13.40 -3.14
CA ALA A 589 9.21 13.09 -4.06
C ALA A 589 8.14 14.21 -4.05
N SER A 590 8.59 15.46 -4.14
CA SER A 590 7.82 16.63 -3.76
C SER A 590 7.19 17.34 -4.94
N LEU A 591 5.97 17.87 -4.72
CA LEU A 591 5.32 18.79 -5.65
C LEU A 591 6.00 20.16 -5.57
N TRP A 592 6.19 20.79 -6.72
CA TRP A 592 6.82 22.09 -6.84
C TRP A 592 5.96 23.12 -7.58
N ALA A 593 5.54 22.77 -8.80
CA ALA A 593 4.71 23.64 -9.62
C ALA A 593 3.37 22.94 -9.91
N LEU A 594 2.32 23.32 -9.20
CA LEU A 594 1.05 22.63 -9.23
C LEU A 594 0.37 22.65 -10.61
N ASP A 595 0.65 23.65 -11.44
CA ASP A 595 0.21 23.73 -12.82
C ASP A 595 0.86 22.67 -13.73
N GLN A 596 2.13 22.33 -13.48
CA GLN A 596 2.86 21.24 -14.14
C GLN A 596 2.48 19.88 -13.57
N PHE A 597 2.37 19.78 -12.26
CA PHE A 597 2.04 18.55 -11.55
C PHE A 597 0.68 17.99 -11.96
N GLY A 598 -0.38 18.82 -11.93
CA GLY A 598 -1.75 18.39 -12.19
C GLY A 598 -1.96 17.60 -13.49
N PRO A 599 -1.45 18.03 -14.65
CA PRO A 599 -1.61 17.29 -15.91
C PRO A 599 -0.63 16.12 -16.11
N THR A 600 0.40 15.95 -15.28
CA THR A 600 1.46 14.95 -15.46
C THR A 600 1.45 13.81 -14.44
N THR A 601 0.70 13.94 -13.34
CA THR A 601 0.51 12.90 -12.33
C THR A 601 -0.37 11.75 -12.86
N ASP A 602 -0.24 10.60 -12.25
CA ASP A 602 -1.03 9.40 -12.53
C ASP A 602 -2.52 9.51 -12.15
N SER A 603 -2.89 10.50 -11.33
CA SER A 603 -4.25 10.75 -10.84
C SER A 603 -4.68 12.20 -11.06
N SER A 604 -4.51 12.68 -12.28
CA SER A 604 -4.70 14.09 -12.65
C SER A 604 -6.07 14.66 -12.26
N GLN A 605 -7.16 13.92 -12.50
CA GLN A 605 -8.50 14.41 -12.17
C GLN A 605 -8.73 14.63 -10.68
N TYR A 606 -8.20 13.74 -9.83
CA TYR A 606 -8.32 13.86 -8.38
C TYR A 606 -7.70 15.17 -7.89
N TRP A 607 -6.48 15.46 -8.31
CA TRP A 607 -5.78 16.69 -7.91
C TRP A 607 -6.45 17.95 -8.45
N GLN A 608 -7.00 17.89 -9.67
CA GLN A 608 -7.75 19.00 -10.26
C GLN A 608 -9.11 19.24 -9.60
N SER A 609 -9.68 18.24 -8.92
CA SER A 609 -10.93 18.40 -8.17
C SER A 609 -10.73 19.09 -6.81
N ILE A 610 -9.49 19.10 -6.27
CA ILE A 610 -9.17 19.71 -4.98
C ILE A 610 -9.02 21.23 -5.11
N PHE A 611 -8.41 21.71 -6.21
CA PHE A 611 -8.07 23.12 -6.36
C PHE A 611 -8.98 23.85 -7.35
N SER A 612 -9.40 25.05 -6.97
CA SER A 612 -9.79 26.08 -7.92
C SER A 612 -8.55 26.53 -8.72
N ALA A 613 -8.74 27.15 -9.89
CA ALA A 613 -7.63 27.68 -10.67
C ALA A 613 -6.82 28.74 -9.89
N GLU A 614 -7.50 29.55 -9.09
CA GLU A 614 -6.88 30.56 -8.22
C GLU A 614 -6.15 29.90 -7.04
N GLY A 615 -6.76 28.89 -6.39
CA GLY A 615 -6.14 28.14 -5.30
C GLY A 615 -4.90 27.39 -5.76
N LEU A 616 -4.94 26.78 -6.94
CA LEU A 616 -3.79 26.08 -7.53
C LEU A 616 -2.59 27.04 -7.72
N ASP A 617 -2.82 28.23 -8.30
CA ASP A 617 -1.76 29.22 -8.49
C ASP A 617 -1.24 29.74 -7.14
N ARG A 618 -2.14 30.15 -6.24
CA ARG A 618 -1.78 30.72 -4.94
C ARG A 618 -0.97 29.75 -4.07
N ASN A 619 -1.26 28.45 -4.12
CA ASN A 619 -0.62 27.42 -3.31
C ASN A 619 0.59 26.74 -4.00
N SER A 620 1.10 27.30 -5.10
CA SER A 620 2.21 26.71 -5.85
C SER A 620 3.57 27.18 -5.34
N PRO A 621 4.41 26.30 -4.72
CA PRO A 621 5.64 26.70 -4.04
C PRO A 621 6.65 27.43 -4.93
N HIS A 622 6.68 27.14 -6.23
CA HIS A 622 7.67 27.69 -7.17
C HIS A 622 7.67 29.22 -7.26
N HIS A 623 6.56 29.86 -6.88
CA HIS A 623 6.51 31.34 -6.85
C HIS A 623 7.45 31.95 -5.82
N ALA A 624 7.80 31.22 -4.76
CA ALA A 624 8.66 31.68 -3.67
C ALA A 624 10.13 31.23 -3.80
N VAL A 625 10.56 30.71 -4.96
CA VAL A 625 11.93 30.18 -5.13
C VAL A 625 13.01 31.20 -4.77
N ARG A 626 12.80 32.50 -5.06
CA ARG A 626 13.78 33.57 -4.79
C ARG A 626 13.96 33.85 -3.30
N ASP A 627 13.01 33.48 -2.49
CA ASP A 627 13.00 33.72 -1.05
C ASP A 627 13.64 32.55 -0.26
N ILE A 628 14.03 31.48 -0.95
CA ILE A 628 14.68 30.33 -0.33
C ILE A 628 16.11 30.68 0.07
N VAL A 629 16.37 30.73 1.38
CA VAL A 629 17.70 30.95 1.94
C VAL A 629 18.26 29.70 2.64
N THR A 630 17.39 28.80 3.05
CA THR A 630 17.77 27.56 3.75
C THR A 630 18.31 26.52 2.78
N PRO A 631 19.45 25.87 3.07
CA PRO A 631 19.94 24.76 2.27
C PRO A 631 18.90 23.63 2.13
N MET A 632 18.73 23.11 0.92
CA MET A 632 17.79 22.04 0.60
C MET A 632 18.49 20.79 0.09
N LEU A 633 18.04 19.62 0.57
CA LEU A 633 18.30 18.34 -0.04
C LEU A 633 17.03 17.86 -0.75
N VAL A 634 17.07 17.89 -2.07
CA VAL A 634 15.99 17.38 -2.93
C VAL A 634 16.26 15.90 -3.22
N ILE A 635 15.25 15.04 -3.09
CA ILE A 635 15.36 13.58 -3.33
C ILE A 635 14.20 13.12 -4.20
N HIS A 636 14.47 12.30 -5.23
CA HIS A 636 13.39 11.77 -6.09
C HIS A 636 13.73 10.42 -6.71
N GLY A 637 12.72 9.56 -6.88
CA GLY A 637 12.77 8.37 -7.72
C GLY A 637 12.34 8.67 -9.16
N ASP A 638 13.08 8.23 -10.16
CA ASP A 638 12.78 8.54 -11.57
C ASP A 638 11.53 7.83 -12.12
N ARG A 639 11.12 6.72 -11.45
CA ARG A 639 9.88 5.99 -11.76
C ARG A 639 8.68 6.43 -10.91
N ASP A 640 8.75 7.61 -10.37
CA ASP A 640 7.63 8.21 -9.64
C ASP A 640 6.62 8.81 -10.63
N TYR A 641 5.48 8.15 -10.77
CA TYR A 641 4.39 8.64 -11.62
C TYR A 641 3.28 9.31 -10.79
N ARG A 642 3.31 9.13 -9.46
CA ARG A 642 2.44 9.85 -8.53
C ARG A 642 2.83 11.33 -8.47
N VAL A 643 4.10 11.61 -8.19
CA VAL A 643 4.71 12.94 -8.32
C VAL A 643 5.83 12.82 -9.33
N PRO A 644 5.59 13.15 -10.60
CA PRO A 644 6.58 12.97 -11.64
C PRO A 644 7.89 13.71 -11.34
N VAL A 645 9.02 13.05 -11.60
CA VAL A 645 10.38 13.58 -11.36
C VAL A 645 10.62 14.98 -11.94
N GLY A 646 9.82 15.38 -12.94
CA GLY A 646 9.81 16.71 -13.54
C GLY A 646 9.64 17.84 -12.52
N GLU A 647 8.91 17.59 -11.43
CA GLU A 647 8.74 18.54 -10.32
C GLU A 647 10.08 18.86 -9.64
N SER A 648 10.84 17.83 -9.28
CA SER A 648 12.17 18.02 -8.67
C SER A 648 13.22 18.50 -9.66
N LEU A 649 13.15 18.14 -10.94
CA LEU A 649 14.05 18.66 -11.97
C LEU A 649 13.84 20.17 -12.16
N ARG A 650 12.59 20.64 -12.16
CA ARG A 650 12.27 22.06 -12.22
C ARG A 650 12.75 22.78 -10.96
N LEU A 651 12.44 22.26 -9.77
CA LEU A 651 12.93 22.81 -8.50
C LEU A 651 14.46 22.97 -8.52
N TRP A 652 15.18 21.91 -8.93
CA TRP A 652 16.64 21.93 -9.01
C TRP A 652 17.17 22.97 -9.98
N SER A 653 16.54 23.10 -11.16
CA SER A 653 16.90 24.11 -12.16
C SER A 653 16.73 25.54 -11.63
N GLU A 654 15.59 25.80 -10.98
CA GLU A 654 15.28 27.13 -10.43
C GLU A 654 16.15 27.46 -9.20
N LEU A 655 16.49 26.47 -8.34
CA LEU A 655 17.47 26.64 -7.28
C LEU A 655 18.86 26.99 -7.83
N ALA A 656 19.28 26.33 -8.91
CA ALA A 656 20.56 26.63 -9.55
C ALA A 656 20.56 28.03 -10.18
N GLU A 657 19.48 28.46 -10.82
CA GLU A 657 19.33 29.76 -11.45
C GLU A 657 19.43 30.91 -10.42
N HIS A 658 18.78 30.72 -9.25
CA HIS A 658 18.61 31.82 -8.30
C HIS A 658 19.59 31.78 -7.12
N HIS A 659 20.19 30.64 -6.81
CA HIS A 659 20.98 30.44 -5.59
C HIS A 659 22.38 29.84 -5.81
N ALA A 660 22.77 29.49 -7.04
CA ALA A 660 24.14 29.10 -7.31
C ALA A 660 25.06 30.34 -7.44
N ALA A 661 26.30 30.22 -6.97
CA ALA A 661 27.33 31.18 -7.20
C ALA A 661 27.78 31.16 -8.66
N ASP A 662 28.56 32.21 -9.09
CA ASP A 662 29.06 32.36 -10.46
C ASP A 662 29.91 31.15 -10.94
N ASP A 663 30.52 30.42 -10.01
CA ASP A 663 31.30 29.21 -10.29
C ASP A 663 30.45 27.93 -10.30
N GLY A 664 29.13 28.07 -10.14
CA GLY A 664 28.16 26.95 -10.10
C GLY A 664 28.06 26.24 -8.75
N THR A 665 28.79 26.67 -7.73
CA THR A 665 28.64 26.09 -6.39
C THR A 665 27.30 26.48 -5.77
N THR A 666 26.68 25.55 -5.01
CA THR A 666 25.39 25.75 -4.35
C THR A 666 25.36 25.03 -3.00
N PRO A 667 24.68 25.58 -1.99
CA PRO A 667 24.47 24.89 -0.72
C PRO A 667 23.45 23.73 -0.83
N HIS A 668 22.65 23.73 -1.90
CA HIS A 668 21.64 22.70 -2.14
C HIS A 668 22.24 21.41 -2.69
N ARG A 669 21.49 20.30 -2.59
CA ARG A 669 21.88 19.00 -3.12
C ARG A 669 20.69 18.32 -3.78
N PHE A 670 20.95 17.47 -4.79
CA PHE A 670 19.93 16.67 -5.45
C PHE A 670 20.36 15.21 -5.52
N LEU A 671 19.57 14.31 -4.94
CA LEU A 671 19.76 12.86 -4.95
C LEU A 671 18.67 12.21 -5.80
N VAL A 672 19.05 11.56 -6.89
CA VAL A 672 18.13 10.86 -7.80
C VAL A 672 18.34 9.35 -7.70
N PHE A 673 17.23 8.60 -7.68
CA PHE A 673 17.21 7.15 -7.75
C PHE A 673 16.56 6.70 -9.06
N PRO A 674 17.34 6.35 -10.10
CA PRO A 674 16.80 6.08 -11.46
C PRO A 674 15.87 4.88 -11.56
N ASP A 675 15.87 3.99 -10.57
CA ASP A 675 15.13 2.73 -10.57
C ASP A 675 14.19 2.54 -9.36
N GLU A 676 13.90 3.62 -8.64
CA GLU A 676 12.92 3.70 -7.54
C GLU A 676 11.71 4.53 -7.95
N ASN A 677 10.59 4.29 -7.26
CA ASN A 677 9.32 4.97 -7.47
C ASN A 677 9.10 6.13 -6.47
N HIS A 678 7.86 6.44 -6.16
CA HIS A 678 7.47 7.43 -5.15
C HIS A 678 8.07 7.13 -3.77
N TRP A 679 8.40 5.86 -3.52
CA TRP A 679 9.04 5.37 -2.30
C TRP A 679 10.39 4.72 -2.62
N ILE A 680 11.37 4.92 -1.77
CA ILE A 680 12.67 4.25 -1.89
C ILE A 680 12.59 2.94 -1.11
N LEU A 681 12.41 1.82 -1.82
CA LEU A 681 12.03 0.54 -1.22
C LEU A 681 13.13 -0.52 -1.22
N LYS A 682 14.06 -0.46 -2.17
CA LYS A 682 15.16 -1.43 -2.20
C LYS A 682 16.07 -1.24 -0.98
N PRO A 683 16.50 -2.30 -0.30
CA PRO A 683 17.23 -2.20 0.97
C PRO A 683 18.44 -1.28 0.92
N GLN A 684 19.32 -1.45 -0.07
CA GLN A 684 20.54 -0.65 -0.17
C GLN A 684 20.26 0.80 -0.61
N GLN A 685 19.21 1.04 -1.38
CA GLN A 685 18.78 2.40 -1.74
C GLN A 685 18.24 3.13 -0.50
N SER A 686 17.50 2.44 0.37
CA SER A 686 17.08 3.02 1.66
C SER A 686 18.28 3.41 2.54
N VAL A 687 19.33 2.60 2.57
CA VAL A 687 20.58 2.94 3.28
C VAL A 687 21.22 4.21 2.69
N VAL A 688 21.30 4.32 1.37
CA VAL A 688 21.83 5.51 0.69
C VAL A 688 20.99 6.74 1.02
N TRP A 689 19.66 6.60 0.99
CA TRP A 689 18.73 7.68 1.36
C TRP A 689 19.02 8.21 2.76
N TYR A 690 19.05 7.34 3.78
CA TYR A 690 19.32 7.75 5.16
C TYR A 690 20.72 8.32 5.35
N ARG A 691 21.76 7.70 4.76
CA ARG A 691 23.13 8.21 4.85
C ARG A 691 23.25 9.62 4.28
N THR A 692 22.59 9.89 3.14
CA THR A 692 22.62 11.20 2.51
C THR A 692 21.88 12.25 3.34
N VAL A 693 20.69 11.90 3.86
CA VAL A 693 19.92 12.78 4.75
C VAL A 693 20.71 13.12 6.01
N LEU A 694 21.27 12.10 6.68
CA LEU A 694 22.06 12.29 7.89
C LEU A 694 23.30 13.12 7.65
N ALA A 695 24.04 12.91 6.57
CA ALA A 695 25.22 13.72 6.22
C ALA A 695 24.84 15.18 5.95
N PHE A 696 23.68 15.41 5.32
CA PHE A 696 23.17 16.76 5.07
C PHE A 696 22.74 17.47 6.36
N LEU A 697 22.04 16.76 7.24
CA LEU A 697 21.67 17.29 8.57
C LEU A 697 22.90 17.52 9.44
N ASP A 698 23.90 16.63 9.41
CA ASP A 698 25.17 16.81 10.10
C ASP A 698 25.88 18.09 9.67
N GLN A 699 25.89 18.39 8.38
CA GLN A 699 26.50 19.62 7.86
C GLN A 699 25.79 20.88 8.36
N HIS A 700 24.46 20.93 8.23
CA HIS A 700 23.73 22.19 8.40
C HIS A 700 23.15 22.38 9.81
N VAL A 701 22.83 21.31 10.53
CA VAL A 701 22.29 21.37 11.90
C VAL A 701 23.40 21.28 12.95
N HIS A 702 24.41 20.43 12.70
CA HIS A 702 25.52 20.23 13.64
C HIS A 702 26.81 20.96 13.27
N GLY A 703 26.87 21.62 12.11
CA GLY A 703 28.06 22.35 11.64
C GLY A 703 29.26 21.46 11.34
N LYS A 704 29.05 20.18 11.03
CA LYS A 704 30.10 19.24 10.65
C LYS A 704 30.46 19.42 9.16
N ASP A 705 31.62 18.91 8.75
CA ASP A 705 31.96 18.85 7.34
C ASP A 705 31.02 17.91 6.57
N TRP A 706 30.71 18.26 5.33
CA TRP A 706 29.96 17.38 4.44
C TRP A 706 30.76 16.11 4.13
N VAL A 707 30.16 14.97 4.46
CA VAL A 707 30.74 13.67 4.13
C VAL A 707 29.80 12.97 3.14
N ARG A 708 30.24 12.90 1.87
CA ARG A 708 29.48 12.17 0.85
C ARG A 708 29.42 10.68 1.21
N PRO A 709 28.25 10.03 1.14
CA PRO A 709 28.17 8.57 1.30
C PRO A 709 29.12 7.85 0.34
N GLU A 710 29.95 6.93 0.85
CA GLU A 710 31.02 6.26 0.11
C GLU A 710 30.55 5.63 -1.22
N VAL A 711 29.37 5.03 -1.23
CA VAL A 711 28.78 4.38 -2.41
C VAL A 711 28.32 5.37 -3.50
N LEU A 712 28.35 6.66 -3.26
CA LEU A 712 28.05 7.71 -4.24
C LEU A 712 29.32 8.33 -4.86
N GLY A 713 30.50 7.82 -4.54
CA GLY A 713 31.79 8.22 -5.11
C GLY A 713 32.44 9.42 -4.47
#